data_1b181b2f41ec0bbb51cff5257457995b
#
_entry.id   1b181b2f41ec0bbb51cff5257457995b
#
_cell.length_a   1.000
_cell.length_b   1.000
_cell.length_c   1.000
_cell.angle_alpha   90.00
_cell.angle_beta   90.00
_cell.angle_gamma   90.00
#
_symmetry.space_group_name_H-M   'P 1'
#
loop_
_entity.id
_entity.type
_entity.pdbx_description
1 polymer ?
#
loop_
_entity_poly.entity_id
_entity_poly.type
_entity_poly.pdbx_seq_one_letter_code
_entity_poly.pdbx_strand_id
1 'polypeptide(L)'
;MTQKNHIYLASTLTLLSLSTSLYLNSKNVQADTNQVQTEQVNSNDNLSANSASTQSQSASSANAFATSSNNDVASESTTESTQSLSINSQNSAAPATAYTTVKAAAQTAYDGTPVINIGDANYPRVDAVDISGYQASMTPNNFVTLKNLGVKTAIVKVTEGTYYINRYAGQQINYAKNAGLNVQVYHYAKFGSQGAAINEANYLANEMEALGLDKNTLIYADMEDTTTKYYGVANHLNAFWNQLNNRGFTNHAVYASTSYDQTYNVSSTVGKNRTWIAQYLYSPSSANLRNQSYGALQFNAHGRIPGYNGDLDISIDYQGLVANSGEWSNNNGKWSYSINGNNVTGWQRINNNWYYFNQDGTAQTGWYQSGAGNWYYFDYTNAWALNGWQYINNNWYYFDYSNAWADKGWQNINNNWYYFDLTNAWALRGWQTINGNRYYFDPSNVWALKGFQYLDNAWYYFDDSNAWLSHGWRYNGGQWYYLSPRTGQLESGLQTINGKVYYLQPNHNGYFGAMQTGWFNLSNHWYFFNNGGDAATGWFKSPAGAWYYFNNNGQALTGWQTINSNRYYFDLNNSWALTGWQKLNDKWYYFDPTNAWALTGWFKSQAGLWYYFDNDGKSETGWQIINGHRYYFDSNNAWTLTGWQKLDDKWYYFDSANAWALTGWQTINGHRYYFDDDGHAVTGYQYIDGKLYHFDQDNAWLLDK
;
A
#
# COMPACT_ATOMS: atom_id res chain seq x y z
N MET A 1 -22.07 -21.91 42.43
CA MET A 1 -23.00 -21.18 41.53
C MET A 1 -22.31 -19.95 41.06
N THR A 2 -22.11 -19.93 39.93
CA THR A 2 -22.10 -19.41 38.57
C THR A 2 -20.70 -19.10 38.04
N GLN A 3 -20.27 -19.99 37.13
CA GLN A 3 -19.16 -19.76 36.20
C GLN A 3 -19.49 -18.61 35.24
N LYS A 4 -18.52 -17.74 34.95
CA LYS A 4 -18.53 -16.86 33.78
C LYS A 4 -17.39 -17.27 32.86
N ASN A 5 -17.76 -17.91 31.78
CA ASN A 5 -16.91 -18.17 30.64
C ASN A 5 -16.64 -16.86 29.88
N HIS A 6 -15.41 -16.49 29.71
CA HIS A 6 -15.01 -15.48 28.73
C HIS A 6 -14.68 -16.19 27.40
N ILE A 7 -15.57 -15.97 26.44
CA ILE A 7 -15.38 -16.37 25.03
C ILE A 7 -14.61 -15.25 24.33
N TYR A 8 -13.44 -15.56 23.79
CA TYR A 8 -12.73 -14.70 22.86
C TYR A 8 -13.35 -14.90 21.47
N LEU A 9 -14.04 -13.84 20.96
CA LEU A 9 -14.45 -13.76 19.58
C LEU A 9 -13.32 -13.14 18.77
N ALA A 10 -12.73 -13.93 17.91
CA ALA A 10 -11.93 -13.44 16.80
C ALA A 10 -12.88 -13.05 15.66
N SER A 11 -13.03 -11.75 15.39
CA SER A 11 -13.81 -11.26 14.25
C SER A 11 -12.92 -11.15 13.00
N THR A 12 -13.03 -12.13 12.12
CA THR A 12 -12.61 -12.03 10.72
C THR A 12 -13.70 -11.28 9.95
N LEU A 13 -13.42 -10.04 9.54
CA LEU A 13 -14.27 -9.31 8.60
C LEU A 13 -13.90 -9.72 7.18
N THR A 14 -14.77 -10.50 6.57
CA THR A 14 -14.78 -10.75 5.13
C THR A 14 -15.61 -9.64 4.47
N LEU A 15 -15.00 -8.82 3.62
CA LEU A 15 -15.72 -7.86 2.77
C LEU A 15 -16.41 -8.63 1.63
N LEU A 16 -17.74 -8.71 1.71
CA LEU A 16 -18.57 -9.05 0.54
C LEU A 16 -18.89 -7.76 -0.21
N SER A 17 -18.43 -7.68 -1.45
CA SER A 17 -18.88 -6.70 -2.43
C SER A 17 -20.26 -7.12 -2.96
N LEU A 18 -21.31 -6.38 -2.63
CA LEU A 18 -22.61 -6.46 -3.30
C LEU A 18 -22.64 -5.42 -4.43
N SER A 19 -22.63 -5.89 -5.65
CA SER A 19 -23.03 -5.15 -6.84
C SER A 19 -24.56 -5.21 -6.98
N THR A 20 -25.26 -4.11 -6.74
CA THR A 20 -26.66 -3.92 -7.13
C THR A 20 -26.73 -3.06 -8.36
N SER A 21 -27.08 -3.69 -9.47
CA SER A 21 -27.52 -3.04 -10.71
C SER A 21 -28.90 -2.43 -10.49
N LEU A 22 -29.01 -1.11 -10.66
CA LEU A 22 -30.28 -0.41 -10.82
C LEU A 22 -30.38 0.07 -12.27
N TYR A 23 -31.29 -0.55 -13.00
CA TYR A 23 -31.84 -0.10 -14.28
C TYR A 23 -32.65 1.17 -14.03
N LEU A 24 -32.33 2.26 -14.73
CA LEU A 24 -33.27 3.36 -14.96
C LEU A 24 -33.21 3.76 -16.42
N ASN A 25 -34.38 3.66 -17.03
CA ASN A 25 -34.74 4.10 -18.36
C ASN A 25 -34.37 5.56 -18.63
N SER A 26 -33.66 5.83 -19.71
CA SER A 26 -33.62 7.14 -20.34
C SER A 26 -34.17 7.03 -21.77
N LYS A 27 -35.17 7.85 -22.03
CA LYS A 27 -35.83 8.02 -23.33
C LYS A 27 -34.85 8.59 -24.35
N ASN A 28 -34.99 8.06 -25.56
CA ASN A 28 -34.37 8.46 -26.82
C ASN A 28 -34.45 9.95 -27.14
N VAL A 29 -33.33 10.50 -27.58
CA VAL A 29 -33.31 11.55 -28.61
C VAL A 29 -32.30 11.08 -29.66
N GLN A 30 -32.85 10.84 -30.86
CA GLN A 30 -32.10 10.53 -32.08
C GLN A 30 -31.33 11.75 -32.55
N ALA A 31 -30.11 11.54 -32.97
CA ALA A 31 -29.39 12.40 -33.90
C ALA A 31 -28.67 11.52 -34.93
N ASP A 32 -28.88 11.87 -36.17
CA ASP A 32 -28.51 11.18 -37.40
C ASP A 32 -27.04 10.84 -37.53
N THR A 33 -26.80 9.62 -37.98
CA THR A 33 -25.53 9.14 -38.53
C THR A 33 -25.42 9.47 -40.00
N ASN A 34 -24.38 10.18 -40.42
CA ASN A 34 -23.88 10.12 -41.78
C ASN A 34 -22.45 9.62 -41.79
N GLN A 35 -22.26 8.51 -42.45
CA GLN A 35 -21.01 7.86 -42.81
C GLN A 35 -20.19 8.74 -43.75
N VAL A 36 -18.86 8.79 -43.52
CA VAL A 36 -17.91 9.04 -44.62
C VAL A 36 -16.75 8.05 -44.48
N GLN A 37 -16.44 7.44 -45.58
CA GLN A 37 -15.52 6.35 -45.86
C GLN A 37 -14.07 6.69 -45.59
N THR A 38 -13.31 5.63 -45.30
CA THR A 38 -11.89 5.49 -45.29
C THR A 38 -11.22 5.70 -46.65
N GLU A 39 -10.11 6.44 -46.67
CA GLU A 39 -9.06 6.27 -47.66
C GLU A 39 -7.71 6.11 -46.98
N GLN A 40 -7.03 5.01 -47.34
CA GLN A 40 -5.64 4.73 -47.03
C GLN A 40 -4.74 5.51 -47.98
N VAL A 41 -3.67 6.07 -47.49
CA VAL A 41 -2.48 6.36 -48.31
C VAL A 41 -1.24 5.84 -47.60
N ASN A 42 -0.58 4.90 -48.26
CA ASN A 42 0.76 4.42 -48.02
C ASN A 42 1.83 5.50 -48.32
N SER A 43 2.90 5.55 -47.56
CA SER A 43 4.21 5.72 -48.13
C SER A 43 5.31 5.23 -47.16
N ASN A 44 6.11 4.34 -47.66
CA ASN A 44 7.38 3.81 -47.16
C ASN A 44 8.42 4.92 -46.95
N ASP A 45 9.33 4.73 -45.98
CA ASP A 45 10.74 4.55 -46.33
C ASP A 45 11.60 4.12 -45.12
N ASN A 46 12.40 3.14 -45.42
CA ASN A 46 13.52 2.44 -44.82
C ASN A 46 14.50 3.22 -43.93
N LEU A 47 15.07 2.55 -42.91
CA LEU A 47 16.46 2.03 -42.92
C LEU A 47 16.85 1.41 -41.58
N SER A 48 17.13 0.12 -41.60
CA SER A 48 18.31 -0.65 -41.13
C SER A 48 18.90 -0.35 -39.76
N ALA A 49 19.34 -1.28 -38.93
CA ALA A 49 19.75 -2.67 -39.09
C ALA A 49 20.04 -3.31 -37.73
N ASN A 50 19.92 -4.64 -37.69
CA ASN A 50 20.73 -5.64 -36.98
C ASN A 50 20.65 -5.70 -35.45
N SER A 51 20.62 -6.84 -34.83
CA SER A 51 20.58 -8.26 -35.18
C SER A 51 20.37 -9.09 -33.92
N ALA A 52 19.76 -10.21 -34.15
CA ALA A 52 19.96 -11.59 -33.74
C ALA A 52 19.41 -12.01 -32.38
N SER A 53 18.34 -12.74 -32.38
CA SER A 53 18.17 -14.22 -32.34
C SER A 53 18.52 -14.82 -30.99
N THR A 54 17.66 -15.60 -30.34
CA THR A 54 17.20 -16.92 -30.74
C THR A 54 15.97 -17.37 -29.95
N GLN A 55 15.12 -18.05 -30.66
CA GLN A 55 13.95 -18.81 -30.18
C GLN A 55 14.36 -20.05 -29.39
N SER A 56 13.47 -20.51 -28.47
CA SER A 56 12.92 -21.85 -28.66
C SER A 56 11.64 -22.03 -27.84
N GLN A 57 10.62 -22.38 -28.54
CA GLN A 57 9.41 -23.12 -28.21
C GLN A 57 9.73 -24.43 -27.46
N SER A 58 8.88 -25.04 -26.65
CA SER A 58 7.62 -25.71 -27.01
C SER A 58 7.00 -26.29 -25.74
N ALA A 59 5.71 -26.16 -25.54
CA ALA A 59 4.64 -27.09 -25.86
C ALA A 59 4.35 -28.12 -24.77
N SER A 60 3.19 -27.94 -24.23
CA SER A 60 2.11 -28.81 -23.72
C SER A 60 2.24 -30.32 -23.91
N SER A 61 1.81 -31.07 -22.86
CA SER A 61 0.76 -32.05 -23.04
C SER A 61 0.19 -32.54 -21.70
N ALA A 62 -1.13 -32.47 -21.64
CA ALA A 62 -1.97 -33.13 -20.68
C ALA A 62 -2.05 -34.62 -20.99
N ASN A 63 -2.23 -35.46 -19.98
CA ASN A 63 -3.09 -36.64 -20.12
C ASN A 63 -3.61 -37.11 -18.74
N ALA A 64 -4.90 -37.15 -18.69
CA ALA A 64 -5.73 -37.84 -17.69
C ALA A 64 -5.83 -39.33 -18.03
N PHE A 65 -6.07 -40.16 -17.01
CA PHE A 65 -6.87 -41.40 -17.00
C PHE A 65 -6.90 -41.88 -15.56
N ALA A 66 -7.97 -41.85 -14.84
CA ALA A 66 -9.22 -42.60 -14.86
C ALA A 66 -9.10 -44.00 -14.22
N THR A 67 -9.79 -44.12 -13.07
CA THR A 67 -10.71 -45.12 -12.55
C THR A 67 -10.33 -46.59 -12.54
N SER A 68 -10.51 -47.21 -11.37
CA SER A 68 -11.55 -48.20 -11.03
C SER A 68 -11.15 -48.90 -9.73
N SER A 69 -11.95 -48.87 -8.69
CA SER A 69 -13.18 -49.57 -8.30
C SER A 69 -12.97 -50.94 -7.67
N ASN A 70 -13.52 -51.04 -6.44
CA ASN A 70 -14.17 -52.19 -5.81
C ASN A 70 -13.30 -53.37 -5.31
N ASN A 71 -13.46 -53.88 -4.11
CA ASN A 71 -14.67 -54.34 -3.43
C ASN A 71 -14.36 -54.74 -1.99
N ASP A 72 -15.29 -54.43 -1.10
CA ASP A 72 -15.91 -55.24 -0.05
C ASP A 72 -15.19 -56.46 0.52
N VAL A 73 -15.20 -56.60 1.88
CA VAL A 73 -16.07 -57.49 2.61
C VAL A 73 -15.78 -57.47 4.12
N ALA A 74 -16.87 -57.25 4.87
CA ALA A 74 -17.35 -57.80 6.14
C ALA A 74 -16.54 -57.70 7.45
N SER A 75 -17.17 -56.95 8.32
CA SER A 75 -17.53 -57.17 9.72
C SER A 75 -17.10 -58.47 10.39
N GLU A 76 -16.51 -58.33 11.57
CA GLU A 76 -16.95 -59.12 12.75
C GLU A 76 -16.67 -58.36 14.04
N SER A 77 -17.73 -58.20 14.81
CA SER A 77 -17.80 -57.67 16.16
C SER A 77 -17.40 -58.77 17.16
N THR A 78 -16.54 -58.47 18.12
CA THR A 78 -16.57 -59.16 19.41
C THR A 78 -16.37 -58.19 20.55
N THR A 79 -17.41 -58.04 21.30
CA THR A 79 -17.48 -57.52 22.67
C THR A 79 -16.73 -58.44 23.63
N GLU A 80 -15.81 -57.84 24.42
CA GLU A 80 -15.51 -58.42 25.74
C GLU A 80 -15.19 -57.31 26.77
N SER A 81 -16.00 -57.29 27.70
CA SER A 81 -16.11 -57.04 29.13
C SER A 81 -14.94 -56.42 29.86
N THR A 82 -15.24 -55.30 30.46
CA THR A 82 -14.58 -54.67 31.59
C THR A 82 -14.49 -55.61 32.79
N GLN A 83 -13.27 -55.85 33.29
CA GLN A 83 -13.06 -56.21 34.68
C GLN A 83 -12.09 -55.23 35.33
N SER A 84 -12.62 -54.45 36.25
CA SER A 84 -11.92 -53.65 37.22
C SER A 84 -11.22 -54.55 38.27
N LEU A 85 -9.90 -54.44 38.35
CA LEU A 85 -9.14 -54.96 39.47
C LEU A 85 -8.59 -53.79 40.27
N SER A 86 -9.21 -53.58 41.42
CA SER A 86 -8.69 -52.78 42.51
C SER A 86 -7.49 -53.50 43.14
N ILE A 87 -6.33 -52.84 43.15
CA ILE A 87 -5.20 -53.32 43.94
C ILE A 87 -4.93 -52.33 45.06
N ASN A 88 -5.07 -52.83 46.24
CA ASN A 88 -4.77 -52.20 47.52
C ASN A 88 -3.30 -51.77 47.58
N SER A 89 -3.10 -50.53 48.04
CA SER A 89 -1.84 -50.02 48.53
C SER A 89 -1.43 -50.70 49.83
N GLN A 90 -0.35 -51.42 49.82
CA GLN A 90 0.43 -51.68 51.02
C GLN A 90 1.88 -51.28 50.81
N ASN A 91 2.28 -50.27 51.60
CA ASN A 91 3.66 -49.90 51.82
C ASN A 91 4.48 -51.08 52.33
N SER A 92 5.57 -51.39 51.61
CA SER A 92 6.73 -52.01 52.26
C SER A 92 8.00 -51.38 51.72
N ALA A 93 8.65 -50.62 52.57
CA ALA A 93 9.99 -50.14 52.35
C ALA A 93 10.95 -51.32 52.22
N ALA A 94 11.57 -51.46 51.05
CA ALA A 94 12.70 -52.34 50.89
C ALA A 94 13.98 -51.67 51.43
N PRO A 95 14.86 -52.39 52.11
CA PRO A 95 16.04 -51.82 52.74
C PRO A 95 17.05 -51.37 51.68
N ALA A 96 17.62 -50.17 51.89
CA ALA A 96 18.76 -49.67 51.14
C ALA A 96 19.95 -50.64 51.25
N THR A 97 20.19 -51.38 50.19
CA THR A 97 21.44 -52.14 50.04
C THR A 97 22.59 -51.13 49.84
N ALA A 98 23.40 -50.97 50.88
CA ALA A 98 24.68 -50.24 50.77
C ALA A 98 25.56 -51.01 49.78
N TYR A 99 25.77 -50.42 48.62
CA TYR A 99 26.80 -50.84 47.70
C TYR A 99 28.14 -50.45 48.30
N THR A 100 28.89 -51.45 48.83
CA THR A 100 30.32 -51.32 49.18
C THR A 100 31.11 -50.97 47.93
N THR A 101 31.64 -49.77 47.87
CA THR A 101 32.54 -49.31 46.81
C THR A 101 33.82 -50.10 46.83
N VAL A 102 33.96 -51.10 45.98
CA VAL A 102 35.27 -51.56 45.53
C VAL A 102 35.85 -50.47 44.64
N LYS A 103 36.98 -49.86 45.01
CA LYS A 103 37.71 -48.98 44.10
C LYS A 103 38.19 -49.82 42.91
N ALA A 104 37.39 -49.86 41.86
CA ALA A 104 37.86 -50.26 40.54
C ALA A 104 38.84 -49.20 40.05
N ALA A 105 40.01 -49.62 39.53
CA ALA A 105 40.92 -48.71 38.85
C ALA A 105 40.17 -47.96 37.80
N ALA A 106 40.38 -46.62 37.71
CA ALA A 106 39.70 -45.78 36.74
C ALA A 106 39.91 -46.36 35.31
N GLN A 107 38.86 -46.79 34.67
CA GLN A 107 38.93 -47.32 33.31
C GLN A 107 39.14 -46.12 32.36
N THR A 108 40.16 -46.19 31.52
CA THR A 108 40.49 -45.11 30.55
C THR A 108 40.00 -45.57 29.17
N ALA A 109 39.32 -44.70 28.45
CA ALA A 109 38.89 -44.91 27.08
C ALA A 109 40.09 -44.82 26.10
N TYR A 110 39.87 -45.20 24.86
CA TYR A 110 40.89 -45.26 23.82
C TYR A 110 41.50 -43.85 23.48
N ASP A 111 40.78 -42.75 23.76
CA ASP A 111 41.18 -41.36 23.57
C ASP A 111 41.96 -40.79 24.79
N GLY A 112 42.16 -41.58 25.82
CA GLY A 112 42.84 -41.20 27.02
C GLY A 112 41.96 -40.52 28.07
N THR A 113 40.67 -40.31 27.80
CA THR A 113 39.72 -39.73 28.77
C THR A 113 39.16 -40.84 29.69
N PRO A 114 38.71 -40.52 30.92
CA PRO A 114 38.20 -41.51 31.84
C PRO A 114 36.80 -42.01 31.41
N VAL A 115 36.50 -43.28 31.64
CA VAL A 115 35.16 -43.82 31.64
C VAL A 115 34.48 -43.44 32.96
N ILE A 116 33.40 -42.69 32.93
CA ILE A 116 32.73 -42.08 34.10
C ILE A 116 31.39 -42.76 34.36
N ASN A 117 31.25 -43.39 35.52
CA ASN A 117 29.91 -43.85 35.97
C ASN A 117 29.12 -42.58 36.41
N ILE A 118 27.98 -42.34 35.76
CA ILE A 118 27.10 -41.21 36.11
C ILE A 118 26.63 -41.39 37.56
N GLY A 119 26.76 -40.32 38.37
CA GLY A 119 26.45 -40.36 39.80
C GLY A 119 27.68 -40.64 40.71
N ASP A 120 28.88 -40.91 40.16
CA ASP A 120 30.11 -41.06 40.96
C ASP A 120 30.52 -39.74 41.53
N ALA A 121 30.60 -39.62 42.85
CA ALA A 121 30.94 -38.39 43.58
C ALA A 121 32.37 -37.86 43.34
N ASN A 122 33.26 -38.70 42.78
CA ASN A 122 34.63 -38.27 42.41
C ASN A 122 34.69 -37.46 41.14
N TYR A 123 33.64 -37.46 40.35
CA TYR A 123 33.50 -36.74 39.09
C TYR A 123 32.49 -35.60 39.18
N PRO A 124 32.47 -34.67 38.21
CA PRO A 124 31.44 -33.64 38.16
C PRO A 124 30.03 -34.25 38.07
N ARG A 125 29.01 -33.56 38.60
CA ARG A 125 27.63 -33.96 38.39
C ARG A 125 27.32 -33.94 36.91
N VAL A 126 26.41 -34.81 36.48
CA VAL A 126 25.90 -34.89 35.12
C VAL A 126 24.48 -34.37 35.11
N ASP A 127 24.28 -33.23 34.47
CA ASP A 127 22.97 -32.58 34.36
C ASP A 127 22.23 -32.97 33.05
N ALA A 128 22.99 -33.25 31.98
CA ALA A 128 22.40 -33.71 30.71
C ALA A 128 23.25 -34.82 30.04
N VAL A 129 22.58 -35.63 29.26
CA VAL A 129 23.20 -36.55 28.31
C VAL A 129 22.68 -36.21 26.92
N ASP A 130 23.50 -36.31 25.89
CA ASP A 130 23.05 -36.24 24.51
C ASP A 130 23.15 -37.63 23.86
N ILE A 131 22.15 -37.87 22.98
CA ILE A 131 21.90 -39.18 22.40
C ILE A 131 21.47 -39.03 20.92
N SER A 132 21.79 -40.05 20.16
CA SER A 132 21.50 -40.12 18.73
C SER A 132 21.03 -41.52 18.31
N GLY A 133 21.09 -41.84 17.03
CA GLY A 133 20.90 -43.19 16.51
C GLY A 133 21.92 -44.19 17.04
N TYR A 134 23.08 -43.75 17.57
CA TYR A 134 24.06 -44.65 18.20
C TYR A 134 23.56 -45.25 19.52
N GLN A 135 22.68 -44.55 20.23
CA GLN A 135 22.04 -45.00 21.45
C GLN A 135 20.65 -45.66 21.19
N ALA A 136 20.43 -46.22 19.99
CA ALA A 136 19.19 -46.85 19.61
C ALA A 136 18.74 -48.02 20.51
N SER A 137 19.69 -48.71 21.16
CA SER A 137 19.45 -49.84 22.06
C SER A 137 19.04 -49.43 23.48
N MET A 138 18.99 -48.15 23.81
CA MET A 138 18.50 -47.71 25.12
C MET A 138 17.03 -48.05 25.31
N THR A 139 16.72 -48.60 26.47
CA THR A 139 15.37 -48.99 26.89
C THR A 139 14.72 -47.92 27.77
N PRO A 140 13.39 -47.93 27.97
CA PRO A 140 12.73 -47.04 28.93
C PRO A 140 13.37 -47.01 30.31
N ASN A 141 13.81 -48.17 30.80
CA ASN A 141 14.48 -48.30 32.11
C ASN A 141 15.82 -47.57 32.18
N ASN A 142 16.53 -47.45 31.04
CA ASN A 142 17.79 -46.68 31.01
C ASN A 142 17.53 -45.19 31.25
N PHE A 143 16.43 -44.62 30.72
CA PHE A 143 16.04 -43.24 30.97
C PHE A 143 15.58 -43.04 32.43
N VAL A 144 14.87 -44.00 33.02
CA VAL A 144 14.54 -43.97 34.45
C VAL A 144 15.82 -44.01 35.30
N THR A 145 16.81 -44.84 34.92
CA THR A 145 18.13 -44.88 35.59
C THR A 145 18.84 -43.55 35.50
N LEU A 146 18.90 -42.91 34.33
CA LEU A 146 19.46 -41.56 34.18
C LEU A 146 18.81 -40.55 35.12
N LYS A 147 17.48 -40.55 35.19
CA LYS A 147 16.74 -39.68 36.11
C LYS A 147 17.09 -39.92 37.56
N ASN A 148 17.15 -41.18 37.97
CA ASN A 148 17.51 -41.59 39.36
C ASN A 148 18.93 -41.23 39.73
N LEU A 149 19.87 -41.18 38.75
CA LEU A 149 21.25 -40.75 38.92
C LEU A 149 21.42 -39.22 38.91
N GLY A 150 20.33 -38.47 38.81
CA GLY A 150 20.34 -37.02 38.94
C GLY A 150 20.41 -36.25 37.59
N VAL A 151 20.42 -36.97 36.43
CA VAL A 151 20.33 -36.36 35.11
C VAL A 151 19.00 -35.65 34.98
N LYS A 152 19.02 -34.45 34.45
CA LYS A 152 17.84 -33.57 34.27
C LYS A 152 17.26 -33.62 32.85
N THR A 153 18.14 -33.77 31.84
CA THR A 153 17.81 -33.56 30.46
C THR A 153 18.41 -34.63 29.54
N ALA A 154 17.65 -35.07 28.57
CA ALA A 154 18.13 -35.78 27.39
C ALA A 154 18.07 -34.85 26.17
N ILE A 155 19.22 -34.65 25.51
CA ILE A 155 19.35 -33.86 24.29
C ILE A 155 19.38 -34.84 23.11
N VAL A 156 18.37 -34.83 22.25
CA VAL A 156 18.16 -35.87 21.24
C VAL A 156 18.46 -35.36 19.85
N LYS A 157 19.34 -36.06 19.09
CA LYS A 157 19.54 -35.79 17.67
C LYS A 157 18.24 -35.98 16.91
N VAL A 158 17.83 -34.98 16.12
CA VAL A 158 16.64 -35.11 15.24
C VAL A 158 17.08 -35.30 13.80
N THR A 159 17.92 -34.39 13.28
CA THR A 159 18.34 -34.42 11.87
C THR A 159 19.83 -34.11 11.71
N GLU A 160 20.35 -34.38 10.48
CA GLU A 160 21.69 -34.00 10.04
C GLU A 160 21.63 -33.57 8.57
N GLY A 161 22.17 -32.40 8.25
CA GLY A 161 22.07 -31.84 6.89
C GLY A 161 20.63 -31.82 6.40
N THR A 162 20.43 -32.15 5.13
CA THR A 162 19.08 -32.34 4.52
C THR A 162 18.79 -33.79 4.13
N TYR A 163 19.53 -34.75 4.66
CA TYR A 163 19.48 -36.14 4.17
C TYR A 163 19.35 -37.19 5.27
N TYR A 164 19.57 -36.87 6.55
CA TYR A 164 19.48 -37.84 7.63
C TYR A 164 18.42 -37.42 8.66
N ILE A 165 17.59 -38.40 9.03
CA ILE A 165 16.66 -38.30 10.15
C ILE A 165 17.00 -39.40 11.13
N ASN A 166 17.12 -39.06 12.43
CA ASN A 166 17.24 -40.06 13.48
C ASN A 166 15.89 -40.79 13.66
N ARG A 167 15.74 -41.93 13.05
CA ARG A 167 14.49 -42.75 13.11
C ARG A 167 14.10 -43.17 14.54
N TYR A 168 15.01 -43.06 15.51
CA TYR A 168 14.77 -43.36 16.92
C TYR A 168 14.40 -42.11 17.74
N ALA A 169 14.45 -40.95 17.18
CA ALA A 169 14.22 -39.70 17.91
C ALA A 169 12.88 -39.66 18.64
N GLY A 170 11.78 -40.04 17.96
CA GLY A 170 10.45 -40.09 18.57
C GLY A 170 10.36 -41.05 19.76
N GLN A 171 11.00 -42.24 19.65
CA GLN A 171 11.07 -43.19 20.72
C GLN A 171 11.91 -42.70 21.89
N GLN A 172 13.11 -42.15 21.62
CA GLN A 172 14.02 -41.63 22.64
C GLN A 172 13.38 -40.45 23.39
N ILE A 173 12.70 -39.53 22.66
CA ILE A 173 11.95 -38.42 23.23
C ILE A 173 10.85 -38.91 24.18
N ASN A 174 10.07 -39.91 23.75
CA ASN A 174 9.00 -40.48 24.56
C ASN A 174 9.53 -41.15 25.82
N TYR A 175 10.62 -41.92 25.71
CA TYR A 175 11.26 -42.56 26.86
C TYR A 175 11.78 -41.54 27.87
N ALA A 176 12.43 -40.44 27.38
CA ALA A 176 12.91 -39.38 28.23
C ALA A 176 11.75 -38.65 28.95
N LYS A 177 10.69 -38.30 28.23
CA LYS A 177 9.48 -37.67 28.81
C LYS A 177 8.83 -38.54 29.86
N ASN A 178 8.65 -39.82 29.57
CA ASN A 178 8.02 -40.78 30.50
C ASN A 178 8.87 -41.00 31.76
N ALA A 179 10.18 -40.89 31.66
CA ALA A 179 11.08 -40.94 32.81
C ALA A 179 11.13 -39.61 33.60
N GLY A 180 10.43 -38.54 33.15
CA GLY A 180 10.44 -37.23 33.78
C GLY A 180 11.73 -36.44 33.52
N LEU A 181 12.45 -36.75 32.43
CA LEU A 181 13.56 -35.92 31.95
C LEU A 181 13.03 -34.79 31.06
N ASN A 182 13.69 -33.63 31.11
CA ASN A 182 13.48 -32.62 30.09
C ASN A 182 14.00 -33.13 28.76
N VAL A 183 13.38 -32.65 27.68
CA VAL A 183 13.77 -33.03 26.31
C VAL A 183 14.19 -31.74 25.58
N GLN A 184 15.39 -31.78 25.04
CA GLN A 184 15.95 -30.81 24.13
C GLN A 184 16.40 -31.54 22.87
N VAL A 185 16.62 -30.83 21.77
CA VAL A 185 16.96 -31.48 20.51
C VAL A 185 18.12 -30.82 19.81
N TYR A 186 18.82 -31.56 18.95
CA TYR A 186 19.85 -30.99 18.12
C TYR A 186 19.77 -31.41 16.65
N HIS A 187 20.30 -30.53 15.82
CA HIS A 187 20.55 -30.71 14.40
C HIS A 187 22.04 -30.66 14.13
N TYR A 188 22.58 -31.70 13.53
CA TYR A 188 23.98 -31.72 13.10
C TYR A 188 24.14 -30.93 11.81
N ALA A 189 24.75 -29.76 11.88
CA ALA A 189 24.78 -28.78 10.80
C ALA A 189 25.88 -29.11 9.77
N LYS A 190 25.50 -29.04 8.47
CA LYS A 190 26.40 -29.28 7.34
C LYS A 190 26.38 -28.19 6.29
N PHE A 191 25.77 -27.05 6.58
CA PHE A 191 25.60 -25.98 5.61
C PHE A 191 26.92 -25.24 5.29
N GLY A 192 27.27 -25.22 3.99
CA GLY A 192 28.36 -24.41 3.47
C GLY A 192 27.93 -23.07 2.87
N SER A 193 26.64 -22.76 2.88
CA SER A 193 26.09 -21.52 2.33
C SER A 193 24.79 -21.11 3.05
N GLN A 194 24.38 -19.84 2.85
CA GLN A 194 23.14 -19.34 3.42
C GLN A 194 21.90 -20.13 2.93
N GLY A 195 21.86 -20.46 1.64
CA GLY A 195 20.76 -21.25 1.08
C GLY A 195 20.69 -22.68 1.66
N ALA A 196 21.87 -23.31 1.88
CA ALA A 196 21.95 -24.62 2.54
C ALA A 196 21.44 -24.52 3.99
N ALA A 197 21.82 -23.49 4.74
CA ALA A 197 21.36 -23.26 6.11
C ALA A 197 19.83 -23.10 6.19
N ILE A 198 19.22 -22.38 5.26
CA ILE A 198 17.74 -22.27 5.16
C ILE A 198 17.10 -23.62 4.86
N ASN A 199 17.69 -24.42 3.97
CA ASN A 199 17.16 -25.73 3.62
C ASN A 199 17.27 -26.71 4.81
N GLU A 200 18.38 -26.71 5.53
CA GLU A 200 18.57 -27.54 6.73
C GLU A 200 17.59 -27.13 7.85
N ALA A 201 17.37 -25.82 8.04
CA ALA A 201 16.38 -25.33 9.00
C ALA A 201 14.94 -25.82 8.66
N ASN A 202 14.55 -25.79 7.38
CA ASN A 202 13.26 -26.30 6.93
C ASN A 202 13.17 -27.84 7.14
N TYR A 203 14.26 -28.54 6.84
CA TYR A 203 14.32 -30.01 7.02
C TYR A 203 14.14 -30.40 8.48
N LEU A 204 14.86 -29.73 9.40
CA LEU A 204 14.68 -29.90 10.83
C LEU A 204 13.27 -29.56 11.29
N ALA A 205 12.75 -28.39 10.87
CA ALA A 205 11.43 -27.93 11.29
C ALA A 205 10.31 -28.92 10.87
N ASN A 206 10.39 -29.48 9.65
CA ASN A 206 9.45 -30.50 9.19
C ASN A 206 9.45 -31.73 10.10
N GLU A 207 10.63 -32.20 10.49
CA GLU A 207 10.74 -33.37 11.35
C GLU A 207 10.29 -33.08 12.80
N MET A 208 10.60 -31.88 13.32
CA MET A 208 10.11 -31.45 14.63
C MET A 208 8.57 -31.38 14.68
N GLU A 209 7.95 -30.88 13.61
CA GLU A 209 6.48 -30.86 13.48
C GLU A 209 5.90 -32.27 13.37
N ALA A 210 6.54 -33.14 12.61
CA ALA A 210 6.13 -34.56 12.49
C ALA A 210 6.23 -35.30 13.84
N LEU A 211 7.21 -34.97 14.66
CA LEU A 211 7.39 -35.48 16.01
C LEU A 211 6.47 -34.84 17.06
N GLY A 212 5.66 -33.83 16.68
CA GLY A 212 4.77 -33.11 17.59
C GLY A 212 5.51 -32.36 18.70
N LEU A 213 6.70 -31.84 18.40
CA LEU A 213 7.49 -31.09 19.36
C LEU A 213 6.92 -29.68 19.55
N ASP A 214 6.91 -29.21 20.79
CA ASP A 214 6.51 -27.86 21.14
C ASP A 214 7.40 -26.82 20.42
N LYS A 215 6.80 -25.71 19.97
CA LYS A 215 7.52 -24.61 19.31
C LYS A 215 8.56 -23.96 20.21
N ASN A 216 8.44 -24.08 21.53
CA ASN A 216 9.40 -23.61 22.53
C ASN A 216 10.50 -24.66 22.84
N THR A 217 10.51 -25.84 22.23
CA THR A 217 11.59 -26.83 22.41
C THR A 217 12.92 -26.19 22.09
N LEU A 218 13.89 -26.33 23.02
CA LEU A 218 15.26 -25.82 22.81
C LEU A 218 15.93 -26.64 21.71
N ILE A 219 16.46 -25.95 20.71
CA ILE A 219 17.13 -26.49 19.53
C ILE A 219 18.59 -26.09 19.55
N TYR A 220 19.49 -27.06 19.47
CA TYR A 220 20.90 -26.82 19.26
C TYR A 220 21.25 -26.98 17.79
N ALA A 221 21.96 -25.99 17.21
CA ALA A 221 22.76 -26.22 16.03
C ALA A 221 24.12 -26.79 16.46
N ASP A 222 24.37 -27.99 16.06
CA ASP A 222 25.62 -28.69 16.36
C ASP A 222 26.63 -28.35 15.24
N MET A 223 27.58 -27.47 15.60
CA MET A 223 28.52 -26.82 14.71
C MET A 223 29.93 -27.42 14.83
N GLU A 224 30.15 -28.59 14.24
CA GLU A 224 31.45 -29.27 14.30
C GLU A 224 31.91 -29.87 12.98
N ASP A 225 30.99 -30.03 11.99
CA ASP A 225 31.33 -30.62 10.70
C ASP A 225 32.35 -29.79 9.91
N THR A 226 33.16 -30.47 9.10
CA THR A 226 34.16 -29.81 8.26
C THR A 226 33.59 -28.83 7.26
N THR A 227 32.38 -29.07 6.77
CA THR A 227 31.67 -28.19 5.82
C THR A 227 31.27 -26.85 6.43
N THR A 228 31.19 -26.75 7.77
CA THR A 228 30.88 -25.54 8.50
C THR A 228 32.12 -24.79 8.99
N LYS A 229 33.36 -25.30 8.71
CA LYS A 229 34.62 -24.71 9.17
C LYS A 229 35.15 -23.63 8.23
N TYR A 230 34.49 -22.48 8.19
CA TYR A 230 34.95 -21.32 7.42
C TYR A 230 34.56 -20.00 8.10
N TYR A 231 35.35 -18.95 7.82
CA TYR A 231 35.06 -17.61 8.36
C TYR A 231 33.75 -17.08 7.81
N GLY A 232 32.90 -16.54 8.69
CA GLY A 232 31.60 -16.01 8.35
C GLY A 232 30.43 -17.02 8.46
N VAL A 233 30.70 -18.26 8.89
CA VAL A 233 29.64 -19.29 9.13
C VAL A 233 28.55 -18.80 10.09
N ALA A 234 28.88 -17.91 11.04
CA ALA A 234 27.91 -17.28 11.93
C ALA A 234 26.78 -16.54 11.17
N ASN A 235 27.07 -15.96 9.99
CA ASN A 235 26.03 -15.34 9.17
C ASN A 235 25.07 -16.38 8.57
N HIS A 236 25.58 -17.55 8.19
CA HIS A 236 24.75 -18.64 7.69
C HIS A 236 23.95 -19.29 8.82
N LEU A 237 24.54 -19.38 10.01
CA LEU A 237 23.85 -19.82 11.21
C LEU A 237 22.70 -18.85 11.59
N ASN A 238 22.89 -17.54 11.43
CA ASN A 238 21.80 -16.58 11.60
C ASN A 238 20.68 -16.80 10.57
N ALA A 239 21.00 -17.18 9.34
CA ALA A 239 19.98 -17.53 8.35
C ALA A 239 19.21 -18.80 8.72
N PHE A 240 19.90 -19.80 9.31
CA PHE A 240 19.27 -21.00 9.87
C PHE A 240 18.28 -20.63 11.00
N TRP A 241 18.69 -19.77 11.95
CA TRP A 241 17.83 -19.28 13.03
C TRP A 241 16.62 -18.48 12.51
N ASN A 242 16.84 -17.57 11.56
CA ASN A 242 15.75 -16.78 10.97
C ASN A 242 14.72 -17.66 10.29
N GLN A 243 15.16 -18.73 9.62
CA GLN A 243 14.23 -19.67 8.98
C GLN A 243 13.47 -20.50 10.01
N LEU A 244 14.09 -20.92 11.10
CA LEU A 244 13.38 -21.60 12.20
C LEU A 244 12.37 -20.65 12.88
N ASN A 245 12.74 -19.37 13.08
CA ASN A 245 11.81 -18.33 13.56
C ASN A 245 10.58 -18.18 12.66
N ASN A 246 10.78 -18.16 11.34
CA ASN A 246 9.68 -18.13 10.36
C ASN A 246 8.74 -19.35 10.45
N ARG A 247 9.27 -20.48 10.93
CA ARG A 247 8.51 -21.71 11.20
C ARG A 247 7.95 -21.76 12.63
N GLY A 248 8.16 -20.70 13.43
CA GLY A 248 7.65 -20.58 14.79
C GLY A 248 8.53 -21.23 15.88
N PHE A 249 9.68 -21.80 15.53
CA PHE A 249 10.65 -22.32 16.50
C PHE A 249 11.65 -21.20 16.84
N THR A 250 11.52 -20.61 18.01
CA THR A 250 12.31 -19.42 18.39
C THR A 250 13.33 -19.66 19.52
N ASN A 251 13.39 -20.88 20.07
CA ASN A 251 14.23 -21.21 21.20
C ASN A 251 15.53 -21.87 20.74
N HIS A 252 16.58 -21.10 20.53
CA HIS A 252 17.82 -21.51 19.87
C HIS A 252 19.02 -21.56 20.83
N ALA A 253 19.92 -22.49 20.59
CA ALA A 253 21.20 -22.62 21.23
C ALA A 253 22.23 -23.18 20.24
N VAL A 254 23.51 -23.04 20.54
CA VAL A 254 24.61 -23.57 19.73
C VAL A 254 25.36 -24.60 20.52
N TYR A 255 25.73 -25.71 19.87
CA TYR A 255 26.79 -26.60 20.35
C TYR A 255 28.01 -26.46 19.46
N ALA A 256 29.20 -26.40 20.09
CA ALA A 256 30.48 -26.38 19.39
C ALA A 256 31.61 -26.76 20.33
N SER A 257 32.74 -27.21 19.80
CA SER A 257 33.97 -27.30 20.61
C SER A 257 34.52 -25.91 20.97
N THR A 258 35.26 -25.82 22.06
CA THR A 258 35.89 -24.55 22.46
C THR A 258 36.75 -23.94 21.35
N SER A 259 37.56 -24.75 20.64
CA SER A 259 38.40 -24.29 19.54
C SER A 259 37.58 -23.82 18.32
N TYR A 260 36.46 -24.49 18.05
CA TYR A 260 35.58 -24.10 16.98
C TYR A 260 34.95 -22.72 17.24
N ASP A 261 34.38 -22.50 18.42
CA ASP A 261 33.76 -21.21 18.76
C ASP A 261 34.80 -20.08 18.81
N GLN A 262 35.98 -20.32 19.34
CA GLN A 262 37.07 -19.35 19.33
C GLN A 262 37.49 -18.95 17.92
N THR A 263 37.40 -19.85 16.95
CA THR A 263 37.79 -19.59 15.56
C THR A 263 36.70 -18.96 14.76
N TYR A 264 35.46 -19.41 14.88
CA TYR A 264 34.33 -19.10 14.00
C TYR A 264 33.26 -18.25 14.67
N ASN A 265 33.38 -18.02 16.00
CA ASN A 265 32.53 -17.13 16.80
C ASN A 265 31.01 -17.41 16.66
N VAL A 266 30.62 -18.68 16.62
CA VAL A 266 29.21 -19.09 16.45
C VAL A 266 28.37 -18.76 17.68
N SER A 267 28.97 -18.67 18.87
CA SER A 267 28.30 -18.21 20.08
C SER A 267 27.77 -16.80 19.98
N SER A 268 28.31 -15.96 19.07
CA SER A 268 27.79 -14.61 18.83
C SER A 268 26.36 -14.56 18.33
N THR A 269 25.87 -15.66 17.73
CA THR A 269 24.50 -15.72 17.18
C THR A 269 23.42 -15.88 18.26
N VAL A 270 23.77 -16.44 19.42
CA VAL A 270 22.81 -16.73 20.50
C VAL A 270 23.27 -16.24 21.88
N GLY A 271 24.53 -15.85 22.00
CA GLY A 271 25.19 -15.51 23.26
C GLY A 271 25.85 -16.74 23.95
N LYS A 272 26.91 -16.49 24.73
CA LYS A 272 27.64 -17.55 25.44
C LYS A 272 26.75 -18.32 26.42
N ASN A 273 25.85 -17.67 27.11
CA ASN A 273 24.90 -18.30 28.03
C ASN A 273 23.91 -19.26 27.32
N ARG A 274 23.83 -19.18 26.02
CA ARG A 274 23.02 -20.09 25.15
C ARG A 274 23.90 -20.96 24.26
N THR A 275 25.15 -21.11 24.64
CA THR A 275 26.12 -21.98 23.96
C THR A 275 26.52 -23.13 24.89
N TRP A 276 26.35 -24.32 24.41
CA TRP A 276 26.77 -25.57 25.00
C TRP A 276 28.14 -25.92 24.37
N ILE A 277 29.19 -25.82 25.17
CA ILE A 277 30.55 -25.96 24.67
C ILE A 277 31.11 -27.34 24.99
N ALA A 278 31.89 -27.94 24.10
CA ALA A 278 32.57 -29.20 24.33
C ALA A 278 34.07 -28.95 24.65
N GLN A 279 34.52 -29.54 25.73
CA GLN A 279 35.95 -29.63 26.07
C GLN A 279 36.19 -30.82 26.99
N TYR A 280 36.81 -31.84 26.48
CA TYR A 280 37.11 -33.06 27.26
C TYR A 280 38.38 -32.91 28.06
N LEU A 281 38.35 -33.32 29.31
CA LEU A 281 39.44 -33.27 30.24
C LEU A 281 39.89 -34.70 30.59
N TYR A 282 41.19 -34.91 30.66
CA TYR A 282 41.75 -36.23 31.05
C TYR A 282 41.50 -36.59 32.52
N SER A 283 41.21 -35.63 33.37
CA SER A 283 40.92 -35.83 34.79
C SER A 283 39.88 -34.80 35.24
N PRO A 284 38.61 -34.90 34.76
CA PRO A 284 37.57 -33.94 35.10
C PRO A 284 37.17 -34.06 36.57
N SER A 285 37.11 -32.92 37.28
CA SER A 285 36.59 -32.79 38.64
C SER A 285 35.75 -31.52 38.76
N SER A 286 34.92 -31.44 39.77
CA SER A 286 34.13 -30.22 40.04
C SER A 286 34.98 -28.98 40.23
N ALA A 287 36.27 -29.15 40.62
CA ALA A 287 37.18 -28.04 40.87
C ALA A 287 37.94 -27.53 39.63
N ASN A 288 38.05 -28.34 38.55
CA ASN A 288 38.86 -27.99 37.39
C ASN A 288 38.05 -27.83 36.08
N LEU A 289 36.75 -27.81 36.16
CA LEU A 289 35.89 -27.52 35.00
C LEU A 289 36.13 -26.12 34.44
N ARG A 290 36.14 -26.01 33.10
CA ARG A 290 36.47 -24.80 32.34
C ARG A 290 35.23 -24.21 31.69
N ASN A 291 35.41 -23.08 31.04
CA ASN A 291 34.35 -22.46 30.17
C ASN A 291 33.06 -22.08 30.92
N GLN A 292 33.14 -21.71 32.21
CA GLN A 292 31.97 -21.41 33.04
C GLN A 292 31.18 -20.17 32.60
N SER A 293 31.73 -19.37 31.67
CA SER A 293 30.99 -18.27 31.04
C SER A 293 30.00 -18.71 29.96
N TYR A 294 30.05 -19.98 29.55
CA TYR A 294 29.10 -20.59 28.64
C TYR A 294 27.89 -21.19 29.39
N GLY A 295 26.82 -21.49 28.67
CA GLY A 295 25.57 -22.03 29.24
C GLY A 295 25.79 -23.42 29.86
N ALA A 296 26.53 -24.29 29.17
CA ALA A 296 26.80 -25.65 29.59
C ALA A 296 28.16 -26.14 29.03
N LEU A 297 28.73 -27.17 29.65
CA LEU A 297 29.93 -27.84 29.19
C LEU A 297 29.66 -29.35 29.01
N GLN A 298 29.91 -29.85 27.80
CA GLN A 298 30.09 -31.30 27.57
C GLN A 298 31.55 -31.62 27.91
N PHE A 299 31.76 -32.37 28.96
CA PHE A 299 33.10 -32.54 29.54
C PHE A 299 33.69 -33.95 29.34
N ASN A 300 32.86 -34.93 28.84
CA ASN A 300 33.31 -36.27 28.56
C ASN A 300 32.32 -37.00 27.66
N ALA A 301 32.80 -37.94 26.84
CA ALA A 301 32.01 -38.77 25.91
C ALA A 301 31.86 -40.22 26.32
N HIS A 302 32.33 -40.61 27.52
CA HIS A 302 32.37 -42.00 28.00
C HIS A 302 31.62 -42.17 29.31
N GLY A 303 30.40 -41.57 29.40
CA GLY A 303 29.48 -41.77 30.51
C GLY A 303 28.87 -43.16 30.50
N ARG A 304 28.72 -43.79 31.69
CA ARG A 304 28.13 -45.08 31.87
C ARG A 304 26.99 -45.08 32.88
N ILE A 305 26.00 -45.92 32.63
CA ILE A 305 24.89 -46.18 33.55
C ILE A 305 24.68 -47.69 33.74
N PRO A 306 24.16 -48.15 34.87
CA PRO A 306 23.73 -49.53 35.04
C PRO A 306 22.70 -49.96 33.99
N GLY A 307 22.90 -51.13 33.41
CA GLY A 307 21.96 -51.71 32.44
C GLY A 307 22.08 -51.18 31.01
N TYR A 308 23.12 -50.38 30.70
CA TYR A 308 23.45 -49.95 29.35
C TYR A 308 24.95 -50.03 29.10
N ASN A 309 25.38 -50.72 28.05
CA ASN A 309 26.79 -50.95 27.74
C ASN A 309 27.41 -49.94 26.78
N GLY A 310 26.61 -49.03 26.23
CA GLY A 310 27.10 -47.96 25.33
C GLY A 310 27.63 -46.76 26.06
N ASP A 311 28.39 -45.92 25.36
CA ASP A 311 28.87 -44.65 25.84
C ASP A 311 27.77 -43.58 25.73
N LEU A 312 27.80 -42.64 26.67
CA LEU A 312 26.93 -41.46 26.71
C LEU A 312 27.81 -40.22 26.81
N ASP A 313 27.50 -39.24 25.99
CA ASP A 313 28.07 -37.90 26.11
C ASP A 313 27.43 -37.20 27.31
N ILE A 314 28.26 -36.68 28.21
CA ILE A 314 27.81 -36.15 29.50
C ILE A 314 28.18 -34.68 29.70
N SER A 315 27.20 -33.96 30.22
CA SER A 315 27.29 -32.50 30.33
C SER A 315 26.92 -32.00 31.72
N ILE A 316 27.53 -30.87 32.10
CA ILE A 316 27.20 -30.08 33.29
C ILE A 316 26.59 -28.75 32.86
N ASP A 317 25.56 -28.35 33.56
CA ASP A 317 24.89 -27.05 33.38
C ASP A 317 25.55 -25.97 34.24
N TYR A 318 25.85 -24.82 33.63
CA TYR A 318 26.38 -23.67 34.35
C TYR A 318 25.37 -22.58 34.60
N GLN A 319 24.44 -22.39 33.66
CA GLN A 319 23.53 -21.22 33.63
C GLN A 319 22.05 -21.58 33.35
N GLY A 320 21.64 -22.83 33.61
CA GLY A 320 20.26 -23.28 33.39
C GLY A 320 19.94 -23.61 31.91
N LEU A 321 20.97 -23.76 31.06
CA LEU A 321 20.76 -24.04 29.64
C LEU A 321 20.29 -25.47 29.37
N VAL A 322 20.96 -26.45 29.96
CA VAL A 322 20.68 -27.85 29.70
C VAL A 322 19.82 -28.51 30.80
N ALA A 323 19.97 -28.09 32.05
CA ALA A 323 19.26 -28.72 33.15
C ALA A 323 17.94 -28.10 33.51
N ASN A 324 17.69 -26.86 33.09
CA ASN A 324 16.56 -26.06 33.53
C ASN A 324 16.27 -26.27 35.04
N SER A 325 17.33 -26.26 35.80
CA SER A 325 17.41 -26.83 37.17
C SER A 325 17.05 -25.83 38.23
N GLY A 326 16.38 -24.78 37.89
CA GLY A 326 15.86 -23.83 38.85
C GLY A 326 14.48 -24.24 39.36
N GLU A 327 14.23 -23.95 40.62
CA GLU A 327 12.97 -24.17 41.28
C GLU A 327 12.20 -22.86 41.47
N TRP A 328 10.95 -22.86 41.04
CA TRP A 328 10.04 -21.76 41.31
C TRP A 328 9.43 -21.91 42.68
N SER A 329 9.43 -20.83 43.46
CA SER A 329 8.67 -20.73 44.68
C SER A 329 7.72 -19.52 44.63
N ASN A 330 6.51 -19.64 45.17
CA ASN A 330 5.56 -18.57 45.32
C ASN A 330 5.21 -18.41 46.79
N ASN A 331 5.61 -17.28 47.37
CA ASN A 331 5.30 -16.97 48.74
C ASN A 331 4.34 -15.75 48.76
N ASN A 332 3.06 -15.99 49.06
CA ASN A 332 2.02 -14.96 49.10
C ASN A 332 1.94 -14.07 47.82
N GLY A 333 2.01 -14.70 46.66
CA GLY A 333 1.93 -14.01 45.35
C GLY A 333 3.25 -13.45 44.87
N LYS A 334 4.32 -13.57 45.62
CA LYS A 334 5.67 -13.18 45.22
C LYS A 334 6.41 -14.39 44.68
N TRP A 335 6.68 -14.40 43.41
CA TRP A 335 7.47 -15.42 42.75
C TRP A 335 8.97 -15.22 43.01
N SER A 336 9.69 -16.29 43.25
CA SER A 336 11.14 -16.33 43.23
C SER A 336 11.61 -17.58 42.48
N TYR A 337 12.79 -17.51 41.92
CA TYR A 337 13.43 -18.61 41.22
C TYR A 337 14.82 -18.88 41.83
N SER A 338 15.06 -20.11 42.20
CA SER A 338 16.36 -20.47 42.76
C SER A 338 17.08 -21.48 41.89
N ILE A 339 18.39 -21.33 41.76
CA ILE A 339 19.27 -22.30 41.13
C ILE A 339 20.19 -22.82 42.20
N ASN A 340 20.21 -24.12 42.40
CA ASN A 340 21.01 -24.78 43.46
C ASN A 340 20.71 -24.21 44.87
N GLY A 341 19.43 -23.88 45.14
CA GLY A 341 19.01 -23.36 46.46
C GLY A 341 19.27 -21.87 46.69
N ASN A 342 19.90 -21.16 45.75
CA ASN A 342 20.11 -19.73 45.83
C ASN A 342 19.13 -18.98 44.92
N ASN A 343 18.44 -18.00 45.48
CA ASN A 343 17.58 -17.13 44.68
C ASN A 343 18.39 -16.34 43.65
N VAL A 344 17.92 -16.35 42.40
CA VAL A 344 18.52 -15.51 41.35
C VAL A 344 18.08 -14.06 41.49
N THR A 345 18.92 -13.14 41.03
CA THR A 345 18.64 -11.70 40.97
C THR A 345 18.94 -11.16 39.56
N GLY A 346 18.36 -9.97 39.24
CA GLY A 346 18.55 -9.34 37.94
C GLY A 346 17.81 -10.05 36.84
N TRP A 347 18.25 -9.82 35.59
CA TRP A 347 17.61 -10.38 34.39
C TRP A 347 17.89 -11.88 34.25
N GLN A 348 16.82 -12.65 34.05
CA GLN A 348 16.89 -14.08 33.78
C GLN A 348 15.97 -14.44 32.61
N ARG A 349 16.42 -15.33 31.74
CA ARG A 349 15.59 -15.92 30.69
C ARG A 349 15.30 -17.36 31.05
N ILE A 350 14.05 -17.65 31.45
CA ILE A 350 13.64 -18.95 31.94
C ILE A 350 12.49 -19.43 31.04
N ASN A 351 12.62 -20.64 30.46
CA ASN A 351 11.63 -21.19 29.53
C ASN A 351 11.22 -20.20 28.44
N ASN A 352 12.20 -19.54 27.83
CA ASN A 352 12.06 -18.55 26.76
C ASN A 352 11.42 -17.19 27.16
N ASN A 353 10.95 -17.04 28.39
CA ASN A 353 10.41 -15.78 28.91
C ASN A 353 11.47 -14.99 29.67
N TRP A 354 11.44 -13.66 29.52
CA TRP A 354 12.27 -12.76 30.32
C TRP A 354 11.63 -12.49 31.66
N TYR A 355 12.45 -12.55 32.72
CA TYR A 355 12.11 -12.18 34.11
C TYR A 355 13.12 -11.20 34.63
N TYR A 356 12.70 -10.35 35.56
CA TYR A 356 13.62 -9.53 36.33
C TYR A 356 13.37 -9.83 37.79
N PHE A 357 14.42 -10.28 38.50
CA PHE A 357 14.38 -10.56 39.94
C PHE A 357 15.01 -9.40 40.68
N ASN A 358 14.29 -8.85 41.65
CA ASN A 358 14.75 -7.80 42.51
C ASN A 358 15.93 -8.28 43.37
N GLN A 359 16.58 -7.37 44.13
CA GLN A 359 17.69 -7.71 44.97
C GLN A 359 17.33 -8.67 46.13
N ASP A 360 16.06 -8.69 46.53
CA ASP A 360 15.51 -9.64 47.51
C ASP A 360 15.17 -11.02 46.90
N GLY A 361 15.44 -11.22 45.60
CA GLY A 361 15.16 -12.46 44.89
C GLY A 361 13.73 -12.60 44.44
N THR A 362 12.86 -11.60 44.65
CA THR A 362 11.44 -11.65 44.16
C THR A 362 11.36 -11.19 42.72
N ALA A 363 10.52 -11.86 41.91
CA ALA A 363 10.27 -11.48 40.52
C ALA A 363 9.46 -10.18 40.44
N GLN A 364 9.88 -9.29 39.56
CA GLN A 364 9.21 -8.05 39.24
C GLN A 364 7.83 -8.32 38.58
N THR A 365 6.82 -7.54 38.94
CA THR A 365 5.52 -7.51 38.26
C THR A 365 5.13 -6.08 37.94
N GLY A 366 4.24 -5.88 36.92
CA GLY A 366 3.82 -4.56 36.46
C GLY A 366 4.94 -3.79 35.75
N TRP A 367 4.86 -2.46 35.77
CA TRP A 367 5.81 -1.59 35.10
C TRP A 367 7.20 -1.59 35.77
N TYR A 368 8.21 -1.67 34.95
CA TYR A 368 9.61 -1.55 35.35
C TYR A 368 10.41 -0.75 34.33
N GLN A 369 11.18 0.20 34.79
CA GLN A 369 12.14 0.92 33.96
C GLN A 369 13.55 0.50 34.32
N SER A 370 14.30 0.01 33.32
CA SER A 370 15.73 -0.36 33.53
C SER A 370 16.61 0.88 33.69
N GLY A 371 17.79 0.69 34.22
CA GLY A 371 18.81 1.74 34.33
C GLY A 371 19.22 2.36 32.98
N ALA A 372 18.98 1.68 31.87
CA ALA A 372 19.14 2.20 30.49
C ALA A 372 17.94 3.00 29.97
N GLY A 373 16.87 3.18 30.75
CA GLY A 373 15.69 3.95 30.40
C GLY A 373 14.64 3.18 29.59
N ASN A 374 14.83 1.87 29.37
CA ASN A 374 13.86 1.04 28.67
C ASN A 374 12.72 0.64 29.60
N TRP A 375 11.49 0.71 29.10
CA TRP A 375 10.30 0.28 29.81
C TRP A 375 9.96 -1.18 29.52
N TYR A 376 9.53 -1.90 30.55
CA TYR A 376 9.07 -3.29 30.51
C TYR A 376 7.76 -3.39 31.27
N TYR A 377 6.96 -4.40 30.93
CA TYR A 377 5.78 -4.72 31.70
C TYR A 377 5.73 -6.21 32.00
N PHE A 378 5.72 -6.56 33.29
CA PHE A 378 5.72 -7.93 33.75
C PHE A 378 4.31 -8.35 34.14
N ASP A 379 3.89 -9.53 33.66
CA ASP A 379 2.62 -10.12 34.00
C ASP A 379 2.44 -10.28 35.53
N TYR A 380 1.29 -9.90 36.04
CA TYR A 380 1.05 -9.96 37.48
C TYR A 380 0.93 -11.38 38.04
N THR A 381 0.51 -12.35 37.22
CA THR A 381 0.29 -13.75 37.61
C THR A 381 1.55 -14.58 37.42
N ASN A 382 2.20 -14.42 36.28
CA ASN A 382 3.31 -15.27 35.87
C ASN A 382 4.68 -14.60 36.03
N ALA A 383 4.73 -13.30 36.31
CA ALA A 383 5.92 -12.48 36.50
C ALA A 383 6.89 -12.43 35.28
N TRP A 384 6.51 -12.91 34.10
CA TRP A 384 7.35 -12.74 32.92
C TRP A 384 7.12 -11.38 32.24
N ALA A 385 8.14 -10.88 31.55
CA ALA A 385 8.01 -9.69 30.71
C ALA A 385 7.11 -10.00 29.50
N LEU A 386 6.12 -9.14 29.27
CA LEU A 386 5.22 -9.26 28.12
C LEU A 386 5.95 -8.85 26.83
N ASN A 387 5.54 -9.45 25.73
CA ASN A 387 5.99 -9.10 24.37
C ASN A 387 4.81 -8.90 23.43
N GLY A 388 5.08 -8.36 22.23
CA GLY A 388 4.05 -8.05 21.25
C GLY A 388 3.11 -6.95 21.70
N TRP A 389 1.91 -6.92 21.12
CA TRP A 389 0.89 -5.92 21.41
C TRP A 389 0.24 -6.12 22.78
N GLN A 390 0.22 -5.07 23.58
CA GLN A 390 -0.41 -5.06 24.89
C GLN A 390 -1.26 -3.79 25.07
N TYR A 391 -2.47 -3.97 25.61
CA TYR A 391 -3.35 -2.86 25.96
C TYR A 391 -3.37 -2.68 27.47
N ILE A 392 -2.69 -1.63 27.96
CA ILE A 392 -2.44 -1.40 29.37
C ILE A 392 -2.89 0.03 29.73
N ASN A 393 -3.77 0.19 30.74
CA ASN A 393 -4.24 1.50 31.20
C ASN A 393 -4.74 2.40 30.06
N ASN A 394 -5.60 1.87 29.19
CA ASN A 394 -6.19 2.56 28.03
C ASN A 394 -5.20 2.97 26.92
N ASN A 395 -3.97 2.46 26.93
CA ASN A 395 -2.99 2.71 25.89
C ASN A 395 -2.47 1.41 25.28
N TRP A 396 -2.18 1.44 23.99
CA TRP A 396 -1.51 0.37 23.30
C TRP A 396 0.00 0.54 23.41
N TYR A 397 0.68 -0.57 23.65
CA TYR A 397 2.14 -0.71 23.68
C TYR A 397 2.54 -1.86 22.78
N TYR A 398 3.74 -1.80 22.25
CA TYR A 398 4.35 -2.93 21.59
C TYR A 398 5.70 -3.23 22.23
N PHE A 399 5.83 -4.44 22.74
CA PHE A 399 7.04 -4.89 23.38
C PHE A 399 7.82 -5.78 22.42
N ASP A 400 9.10 -5.48 22.22
CA ASP A 400 9.99 -6.22 21.35
C ASP A 400 10.06 -7.70 21.73
N TYR A 401 9.95 -8.60 20.76
CA TYR A 401 9.91 -10.03 21.01
C TYR A 401 11.23 -10.61 21.56
N SER A 402 12.35 -10.00 21.22
CA SER A 402 13.67 -10.48 21.62
C SER A 402 14.08 -9.93 22.99
N ASN A 403 13.82 -8.66 23.23
CA ASN A 403 14.30 -7.91 24.39
C ASN A 403 13.21 -7.60 25.41
N ALA A 404 11.93 -7.75 25.05
CA ALA A 404 10.75 -7.47 25.86
C ALA A 404 10.62 -6.02 26.36
N TRP A 405 11.36 -5.06 25.80
CA TRP A 405 11.16 -3.64 26.11
C TRP A 405 10.08 -3.02 25.25
N ALA A 406 9.42 -1.97 25.76
CA ALA A 406 8.45 -1.20 25.00
C ALA A 406 9.15 -0.40 23.91
N ASP A 407 8.68 -0.55 22.67
CA ASP A 407 9.20 0.17 21.51
C ASP A 407 8.87 1.65 21.59
N LYS A 408 9.72 2.49 21.00
CA LYS A 408 9.61 3.94 20.93
C LYS A 408 9.86 4.45 19.51
N GLY A 409 9.26 5.60 19.17
CA GLY A 409 9.41 6.20 17.85
C GLY A 409 8.70 5.41 16.77
N TRP A 410 9.20 5.53 15.52
CA TRP A 410 8.62 4.86 14.36
C TRP A 410 8.91 3.35 14.36
N GLN A 411 7.84 2.56 14.21
CA GLN A 411 7.90 1.11 14.05
C GLN A 411 7.05 0.67 12.87
N ASN A 412 7.58 -0.23 12.05
CA ASN A 412 6.81 -0.91 11.02
C ASN A 412 6.49 -2.33 11.48
N ILE A 413 5.22 -2.58 11.79
CA ILE A 413 4.76 -3.86 12.31
C ILE A 413 3.69 -4.39 11.36
N ASN A 414 3.91 -5.53 10.74
CA ASN A 414 3.00 -6.15 9.76
C ASN A 414 2.58 -5.18 8.63
N ASN A 415 3.55 -4.45 8.04
CA ASN A 415 3.39 -3.46 6.98
C ASN A 415 2.60 -2.20 7.35
N ASN A 416 2.23 -2.02 8.62
CA ASN A 416 1.64 -0.80 9.13
C ASN A 416 2.67 0.02 9.91
N TRP A 417 2.64 1.34 9.73
CA TRP A 417 3.49 2.24 10.48
C TRP A 417 2.79 2.71 11.75
N TYR A 418 3.53 2.68 12.84
CA TYR A 418 3.12 3.14 14.17
C TYR A 418 4.13 4.14 14.69
N TYR A 419 3.70 5.01 15.56
CA TYR A 419 4.60 5.86 16.31
C TYR A 419 4.31 5.75 17.80
N PHE A 420 5.33 5.32 18.53
CA PHE A 420 5.26 5.22 19.98
C PHE A 420 5.90 6.44 20.63
N ASP A 421 5.23 6.99 21.63
CA ASP A 421 5.70 8.16 22.37
C ASP A 421 7.12 7.91 22.93
N LEU A 422 8.00 8.89 22.73
CA LEU A 422 9.43 8.72 23.09
C LEU A 422 9.68 8.64 24.59
N THR A 423 8.75 9.16 25.39
CA THR A 423 8.84 9.17 26.87
C THR A 423 8.09 7.99 27.46
N ASN A 424 6.83 7.82 27.08
CA ASN A 424 5.88 6.89 27.69
C ASN A 424 5.74 5.56 26.95
N ALA A 425 6.28 5.47 25.72
CA ALA A 425 6.25 4.28 24.88
C ALA A 425 4.85 3.79 24.47
N TRP A 426 3.78 4.56 24.66
CA TRP A 426 2.47 4.20 24.13
C TRP A 426 2.30 4.59 22.65
N ALA A 427 1.49 3.86 21.91
CA ALA A 427 1.16 4.18 20.54
C ALA A 427 0.30 5.47 20.47
N LEU A 428 0.69 6.40 19.59
CA LEU A 428 -0.03 7.65 19.36
C LEU A 428 -1.33 7.40 18.57
N ARG A 429 -2.31 8.31 18.78
CA ARG A 429 -3.63 8.28 18.15
C ARG A 429 -4.03 9.67 17.64
N GLY A 430 -4.94 9.69 16.64
CA GLY A 430 -5.46 10.93 16.07
C GLY A 430 -4.39 11.77 15.39
N TRP A 431 -4.63 13.09 15.30
CA TRP A 431 -3.71 14.01 14.66
C TRP A 431 -2.42 14.19 15.46
N GLN A 432 -1.29 14.01 14.79
CA GLN A 432 0.04 14.18 15.36
C GLN A 432 0.95 14.94 14.40
N THR A 433 1.85 15.75 14.97
CA THR A 433 2.92 16.39 14.21
C THR A 433 4.26 15.85 14.67
N ILE A 434 4.97 15.16 13.78
CA ILE A 434 6.22 14.49 14.08
C ILE A 434 7.28 14.97 13.08
N ASN A 435 8.35 15.55 13.55
CA ASN A 435 9.43 16.12 12.73
C ASN A 435 8.92 17.08 11.62
N GLY A 436 7.93 17.92 11.96
CA GLY A 436 7.37 18.91 11.03
C GLY A 436 6.33 18.37 10.06
N ASN A 437 6.14 17.07 9.93
CA ASN A 437 5.10 16.44 9.12
C ASN A 437 3.88 16.09 9.98
N ARG A 438 2.70 16.21 9.39
CA ARG A 438 1.43 15.91 10.06
C ARG A 438 0.93 14.53 9.66
N TYR A 439 0.48 13.76 10.64
CA TYR A 439 -0.02 12.39 10.49
C TYR A 439 -1.38 12.24 11.17
N TYR A 440 -2.11 11.20 10.78
CA TYR A 440 -3.26 10.76 11.55
C TYR A 440 -3.14 9.28 11.85
N PHE A 441 -3.16 8.94 13.14
CA PHE A 441 -3.15 7.56 13.60
C PHE A 441 -4.56 7.11 13.93
N ASP A 442 -4.95 5.97 13.40
CA ASP A 442 -6.28 5.39 13.64
C ASP A 442 -6.56 5.27 15.14
N PRO A 443 -7.68 5.79 15.65
CA PRO A 443 -7.95 5.77 17.10
C PRO A 443 -8.08 4.38 17.72
N SER A 444 -8.45 3.37 16.94
CA SER A 444 -8.66 1.99 17.38
C SER A 444 -7.45 1.10 17.15
N ASN A 445 -6.88 1.19 15.95
CA ASN A 445 -5.79 0.33 15.50
C ASN A 445 -4.40 0.95 15.68
N VAL A 446 -4.32 2.22 15.98
CA VAL A 446 -3.14 3.05 16.27
C VAL A 446 -2.09 3.12 15.15
N TRP A 447 -2.37 2.63 13.94
CA TRP A 447 -1.48 2.79 12.80
C TRP A 447 -1.68 4.12 12.08
N ALA A 448 -0.63 4.61 11.41
CA ALA A 448 -0.69 5.79 10.55
C ALA A 448 -1.56 5.51 9.32
N LEU A 449 -2.56 6.37 9.07
CA LEU A 449 -3.44 6.25 7.91
C LEU A 449 -2.71 6.66 6.62
N LYS A 450 -3.13 6.08 5.50
CA LYS A 450 -2.60 6.32 4.15
C LYS A 450 -3.75 6.49 3.16
N GLY A 451 -3.44 7.09 1.99
CA GLY A 451 -4.42 7.33 0.94
C GLY A 451 -5.49 8.35 1.34
N PHE A 452 -6.63 8.30 0.67
CA PHE A 452 -7.77 9.16 0.99
C PHE A 452 -8.47 8.73 2.27
N GLN A 453 -8.67 9.70 3.17
CA GLN A 453 -9.35 9.51 4.45
C GLN A 453 -10.36 10.63 4.68
N TYR A 454 -11.54 10.26 5.16
CA TYR A 454 -12.58 11.20 5.59
C TYR A 454 -12.55 11.37 7.10
N LEU A 455 -12.04 12.50 7.57
CA LEU A 455 -11.79 12.79 8.98
C LEU A 455 -12.36 14.17 9.30
N ASP A 456 -13.00 14.32 10.44
CA ASP A 456 -13.48 15.61 10.93
C ASP A 456 -14.30 16.38 9.88
N ASN A 457 -15.19 15.68 9.16
CA ASN A 457 -16.05 16.20 8.08
C ASN A 457 -15.30 16.74 6.84
N ALA A 458 -14.05 16.35 6.61
CA ALA A 458 -13.28 16.70 5.43
C ALA A 458 -12.47 15.51 4.89
N TRP A 459 -12.21 15.53 3.58
CA TRP A 459 -11.31 14.57 2.96
C TRP A 459 -9.87 15.05 3.03
N TYR A 460 -8.96 14.13 3.30
CA TYR A 460 -7.52 14.32 3.33
C TYR A 460 -6.84 13.23 2.52
N TYR A 461 -5.62 13.48 2.08
CA TYR A 461 -4.79 12.45 1.47
C TYR A 461 -3.47 12.34 2.21
N PHE A 462 -3.20 11.13 2.71
CA PHE A 462 -1.93 10.79 3.34
C PHE A 462 -1.05 10.03 2.35
N ASP A 463 0.22 10.39 2.28
CA ASP A 463 1.17 9.79 1.35
C ASP A 463 1.25 8.27 1.53
N ASP A 464 1.19 7.52 0.41
CA ASP A 464 1.11 6.06 0.45
C ASP A 464 2.39 5.39 0.98
N SER A 465 3.53 6.07 0.83
CA SER A 465 4.82 5.57 1.29
C SER A 465 5.13 6.00 2.72
N ASN A 466 4.93 7.28 3.01
CA ASN A 466 5.39 7.92 4.25
C ASN A 466 4.27 8.18 5.26
N ALA A 467 3.01 8.03 4.87
CA ALA A 467 1.81 8.27 5.69
C ALA A 467 1.64 9.71 6.22
N TRP A 468 2.41 10.69 5.74
CA TRP A 468 2.20 12.10 6.11
C TRP A 468 1.11 12.77 5.31
N LEU A 469 0.50 13.80 5.87
CA LEU A 469 -0.52 14.61 5.22
C LEU A 469 0.06 15.30 3.97
N SER A 470 -0.58 15.10 2.84
CA SER A 470 -0.21 15.72 1.57
C SER A 470 -0.84 17.11 1.41
N HIS A 471 -0.18 17.97 0.63
CA HIS A 471 -0.61 19.32 0.30
C HIS A 471 -0.40 19.61 -1.18
N GLY A 472 -1.16 20.54 -1.76
CA GLY A 472 -1.05 20.94 -3.16
C GLY A 472 -1.59 19.87 -4.12
N TRP A 473 -1.07 19.86 -5.34
CA TRP A 473 -1.51 18.93 -6.37
C TRP A 473 -1.03 17.49 -6.09
N ARG A 474 -1.98 16.54 -6.18
CA ARG A 474 -1.72 15.11 -6.03
C ARG A 474 -2.35 14.33 -7.16
N TYR A 475 -1.56 13.46 -7.81
CA TYR A 475 -2.06 12.50 -8.78
C TYR A 475 -2.30 11.16 -8.10
N ASN A 476 -3.53 10.63 -8.21
CA ASN A 476 -3.88 9.33 -7.66
C ASN A 476 -5.01 8.68 -8.46
N GLY A 477 -4.92 7.38 -8.70
CA GLY A 477 -5.97 6.62 -9.39
C GLY A 477 -6.34 7.16 -10.79
N GLY A 478 -5.37 7.74 -11.53
CA GLY A 478 -5.62 8.32 -12.86
C GLY A 478 -6.18 9.74 -12.86
N GLN A 479 -6.36 10.37 -11.68
CA GLN A 479 -6.95 11.69 -11.52
C GLN A 479 -6.02 12.63 -10.75
N TRP A 480 -6.15 13.94 -11.02
CA TRP A 480 -5.50 14.98 -10.25
C TRP A 480 -6.46 15.54 -9.20
N TYR A 481 -5.92 15.79 -8.01
CA TYR A 481 -6.62 16.35 -6.86
C TYR A 481 -5.82 17.52 -6.31
N TYR A 482 -6.49 18.45 -5.67
CA TYR A 482 -5.83 19.56 -5.01
C TYR A 482 -6.16 19.60 -3.53
N LEU A 483 -5.11 19.55 -2.73
CA LEU A 483 -5.19 19.58 -1.28
C LEU A 483 -4.76 20.97 -0.80
N SER A 484 -5.56 21.61 0.04
CA SER A 484 -5.29 22.92 0.58
C SER A 484 -3.87 23.03 1.15
N PRO A 485 -3.04 23.97 0.69
CA PRO A 485 -1.68 24.12 1.20
C PRO A 485 -1.61 24.43 2.70
N ARG A 486 -2.69 24.99 3.25
CA ARG A 486 -2.76 25.38 4.66
C ARG A 486 -3.29 24.26 5.55
N THR A 487 -4.34 23.58 5.13
CA THR A 487 -5.07 22.62 5.97
C THR A 487 -4.85 21.19 5.56
N GLY A 488 -4.42 20.90 4.32
CA GLY A 488 -4.34 19.56 3.74
C GLY A 488 -5.69 18.96 3.34
N GLN A 489 -6.79 19.75 3.48
CA GLN A 489 -8.12 19.31 3.09
C GLN A 489 -8.25 19.24 1.57
N LEU A 490 -8.97 18.25 1.07
CA LEU A 490 -9.29 18.12 -0.34
C LEU A 490 -10.27 19.23 -0.74
N GLU A 491 -9.85 20.03 -1.74
CA GLU A 491 -10.66 21.10 -2.30
C GLU A 491 -11.64 20.55 -3.34
N SER A 492 -12.78 21.23 -3.52
CA SER A 492 -13.80 20.88 -4.52
C SER A 492 -14.49 22.13 -5.07
N GLY A 493 -15.22 22.00 -6.18
CA GLY A 493 -15.86 23.12 -6.87
C GLY A 493 -14.87 23.98 -7.67
N LEU A 494 -15.25 25.23 -7.94
CA LEU A 494 -14.37 26.20 -8.60
C LEU A 494 -13.32 26.70 -7.63
N GLN A 495 -12.06 26.54 -7.98
CA GLN A 495 -10.92 26.95 -7.17
C GLN A 495 -9.96 27.84 -7.98
N THR A 496 -9.46 28.90 -7.37
CA THR A 496 -8.38 29.69 -7.96
C THR A 496 -7.06 29.28 -7.32
N ILE A 497 -6.22 28.63 -8.11
CA ILE A 497 -4.94 28.09 -7.65
C ILE A 497 -3.82 28.75 -8.45
N ASN A 498 -2.94 29.47 -7.78
CA ASN A 498 -1.84 30.22 -8.41
C ASN A 498 -2.31 31.13 -9.57
N GLY A 499 -3.44 31.83 -9.39
CA GLY A 499 -4.00 32.75 -10.38
C GLY A 499 -4.73 32.12 -11.56
N LYS A 500 -4.85 30.78 -11.59
CA LYS A 500 -5.63 30.04 -12.60
C LYS A 500 -6.86 29.41 -11.95
N VAL A 501 -7.96 29.34 -12.71
CA VAL A 501 -9.22 28.76 -12.24
C VAL A 501 -9.27 27.28 -12.64
N TYR A 502 -9.64 26.43 -11.70
CA TYR A 502 -9.83 24.99 -11.87
C TYR A 502 -11.22 24.59 -11.40
N TYR A 503 -11.75 23.51 -11.97
CA TYR A 503 -12.97 22.90 -11.47
C TYR A 503 -12.68 21.51 -10.93
N LEU A 504 -12.91 21.33 -9.65
CA LEU A 504 -12.70 20.10 -8.91
C LEU A 504 -14.07 19.49 -8.62
N GLN A 505 -14.30 18.22 -8.97
CA GLN A 505 -15.58 17.54 -8.87
C GLN A 505 -16.26 17.73 -7.51
N PRO A 506 -17.40 18.40 -7.39
CA PRO A 506 -18.01 18.66 -6.08
C PRO A 506 -18.95 17.55 -5.60
N ASN A 507 -19.30 16.58 -6.46
CA ASN A 507 -20.25 15.53 -6.14
C ASN A 507 -19.57 14.25 -5.65
N HIS A 508 -20.17 13.59 -4.66
CA HIS A 508 -19.64 12.35 -4.06
C HIS A 508 -19.95 11.08 -4.86
N ASN A 509 -20.71 11.18 -5.96
CA ASN A 509 -21.00 10.05 -6.85
C ASN A 509 -19.87 9.85 -7.88
N GLY A 510 -18.68 9.47 -7.42
CA GLY A 510 -17.50 9.29 -8.27
C GLY A 510 -16.24 9.82 -7.63
N TYR A 511 -15.40 10.45 -8.43
CA TYR A 511 -14.10 10.97 -8.00
C TYR A 511 -14.22 12.38 -7.37
N PHE A 512 -14.83 12.47 -6.17
CA PHE A 512 -14.94 13.74 -5.44
C PHE A 512 -13.60 14.46 -5.33
N GLY A 513 -13.55 15.74 -5.65
CA GLY A 513 -12.33 16.55 -5.67
C GLY A 513 -11.43 16.35 -6.89
N ALA A 514 -11.79 15.46 -7.84
CA ALA A 514 -10.99 15.25 -9.04
C ALA A 514 -11.07 16.45 -9.99
N MET A 515 -9.92 16.87 -10.51
CA MET A 515 -9.78 17.93 -11.49
C MET A 515 -10.53 17.57 -12.78
N GLN A 516 -11.35 18.52 -13.22
CA GLN A 516 -12.17 18.35 -14.43
C GLN A 516 -11.53 19.03 -15.63
N THR A 517 -11.79 18.51 -16.82
CA THR A 517 -11.36 19.07 -18.12
C THR A 517 -12.54 19.11 -19.10
N GLY A 518 -12.47 19.99 -20.11
CA GLY A 518 -13.53 20.14 -21.10
C GLY A 518 -14.57 21.19 -20.72
N TRP A 519 -15.78 21.06 -21.28
CA TRP A 519 -16.85 22.02 -21.13
C TRP A 519 -17.71 21.80 -19.89
N PHE A 520 -17.95 22.87 -19.15
CA PHE A 520 -18.88 22.90 -18.02
C PHE A 520 -19.73 24.17 -18.02
N ASN A 521 -21.02 24.02 -17.75
CA ASN A 521 -21.89 25.15 -17.43
C ASN A 521 -22.08 25.20 -15.91
N LEU A 522 -21.50 26.21 -15.29
CA LEU A 522 -21.52 26.37 -13.84
C LEU A 522 -22.18 27.72 -13.50
N SER A 523 -23.28 27.66 -12.77
CA SER A 523 -24.07 28.86 -12.41
C SER A 523 -24.40 29.74 -13.62
N ASN A 524 -24.90 29.14 -14.70
CA ASN A 524 -25.25 29.78 -15.97
C ASN A 524 -24.10 30.45 -16.74
N HIS A 525 -22.85 30.11 -16.43
CA HIS A 525 -21.69 30.51 -17.21
C HIS A 525 -21.00 29.30 -17.80
N TRP A 526 -20.63 29.36 -19.07
CA TRP A 526 -19.83 28.34 -19.72
C TRP A 526 -18.36 28.55 -19.41
N TYR A 527 -17.67 27.44 -19.10
CA TYR A 527 -16.23 27.35 -18.91
C TYR A 527 -15.67 26.27 -19.82
N PHE A 528 -14.45 26.44 -20.25
CA PHE A 528 -13.69 25.38 -20.88
C PHE A 528 -12.39 25.17 -20.12
N PHE A 529 -12.23 23.98 -19.52
CA PHE A 529 -11.00 23.62 -18.80
C PHE A 529 -10.08 22.86 -19.72
N ASN A 530 -8.87 23.37 -19.90
CA ASN A 530 -7.82 22.78 -20.72
C ASN A 530 -7.41 21.39 -20.21
N ASN A 531 -6.60 20.64 -20.98
CA ASN A 531 -6.09 19.33 -20.55
C ASN A 531 -5.25 19.42 -19.25
N GLY A 532 -4.69 20.57 -18.94
CA GLY A 532 -4.04 20.86 -17.67
C GLY A 532 -4.98 21.22 -16.52
N GLY A 533 -6.30 21.21 -16.77
CA GLY A 533 -7.36 21.53 -15.81
C GLY A 533 -7.61 23.00 -15.57
N ASP A 534 -6.76 23.91 -16.08
CA ASP A 534 -6.94 25.35 -15.95
C ASP A 534 -8.01 25.87 -16.94
N ALA A 535 -8.87 26.78 -16.50
CA ALA A 535 -9.88 27.39 -17.34
C ALA A 535 -9.23 28.21 -18.47
N ALA A 536 -9.75 28.10 -19.68
CA ALA A 536 -9.37 28.93 -20.80
C ALA A 536 -9.67 30.41 -20.50
N THR A 537 -8.82 31.28 -20.97
CA THR A 537 -8.98 32.73 -20.91
C THR A 537 -8.69 33.39 -22.28
N GLY A 538 -9.33 34.53 -22.58
CA GLY A 538 -9.17 35.15 -23.89
C GLY A 538 -9.88 34.39 -25.02
N TRP A 539 -9.36 34.53 -26.25
CA TRP A 539 -9.94 33.88 -27.42
C TRP A 539 -9.69 32.39 -27.45
N PHE A 540 -10.74 31.63 -27.68
CA PHE A 540 -10.73 30.19 -27.82
C PHE A 540 -11.57 29.75 -29.03
N LYS A 541 -10.99 28.93 -29.91
CA LYS A 541 -11.70 28.32 -31.02
C LYS A 541 -11.96 26.85 -30.70
N SER A 542 -13.21 26.47 -30.67
CA SER A 542 -13.57 25.06 -30.43
C SER A 542 -13.17 24.17 -31.62
N PRO A 543 -13.04 22.86 -31.44
CA PRO A 543 -12.82 21.91 -32.54
C PRO A 543 -13.91 21.97 -33.61
N ALA A 544 -15.13 22.37 -33.27
CA ALA A 544 -16.24 22.58 -34.20
C ALA A 544 -16.15 23.92 -34.97
N GLY A 545 -15.10 24.73 -34.73
CA GLY A 545 -14.84 25.97 -35.44
C GLY A 545 -15.49 27.24 -34.83
N ALA A 546 -16.30 27.10 -33.79
CA ALA A 546 -16.91 28.23 -33.11
C ALA A 546 -15.92 29.00 -32.23
N TRP A 547 -16.00 30.35 -32.27
CA TRP A 547 -15.18 31.21 -31.45
C TRP A 547 -15.88 31.58 -30.15
N TYR A 548 -15.11 31.60 -29.05
CA TYR A 548 -15.49 32.00 -27.70
C TYR A 548 -14.48 33.02 -27.18
N TYR A 549 -14.92 33.82 -26.24
CA TYR A 549 -14.01 34.67 -25.48
C TYR A 549 -14.29 34.53 -24.00
N PHE A 550 -13.26 34.09 -23.26
CA PHE A 550 -13.34 33.89 -21.82
C PHE A 550 -12.70 35.09 -21.08
N ASN A 551 -13.38 35.55 -20.05
CA ASN A 551 -12.80 36.57 -19.17
C ASN A 551 -11.66 35.96 -18.31
N ASN A 552 -11.00 36.79 -17.49
CA ASN A 552 -9.90 36.35 -16.64
C ASN A 552 -10.29 35.32 -15.54
N ASN A 553 -11.59 35.20 -15.26
CA ASN A 553 -12.14 34.20 -14.35
C ASN A 553 -12.53 32.91 -15.08
N GLY A 554 -12.24 32.75 -16.35
CA GLY A 554 -12.55 31.60 -17.17
C GLY A 554 -14.00 31.50 -17.63
N GLN A 555 -14.82 32.54 -17.45
CA GLN A 555 -16.24 32.60 -17.89
C GLN A 555 -16.34 33.03 -19.33
N ALA A 556 -17.03 32.28 -20.16
CA ALA A 556 -17.35 32.65 -21.52
C ALA A 556 -18.29 33.88 -21.51
N LEU A 557 -17.97 34.88 -22.33
CA LEU A 557 -18.78 36.07 -22.46
C LEU A 557 -20.04 35.80 -23.29
N THR A 558 -21.08 36.59 -23.01
CA THR A 558 -22.35 36.58 -23.74
C THR A 558 -22.75 38.01 -24.12
N GLY A 559 -23.65 38.12 -25.12
CA GLY A 559 -24.16 39.42 -25.58
C GLY A 559 -23.10 40.26 -26.28
N TRP A 560 -23.32 41.58 -26.32
CA TRP A 560 -22.43 42.50 -26.97
C TRP A 560 -21.15 42.73 -26.18
N GLN A 561 -20.02 42.58 -26.86
CA GLN A 561 -18.68 42.81 -26.29
C GLN A 561 -17.80 43.60 -27.27
N THR A 562 -17.01 44.50 -26.74
CA THR A 562 -15.97 45.19 -27.51
C THR A 562 -14.60 44.68 -27.08
N ILE A 563 -13.89 44.04 -28.00
CA ILE A 563 -12.59 43.41 -27.73
C ILE A 563 -11.59 43.90 -28.75
N ASN A 564 -10.52 44.52 -28.33
CA ASN A 564 -9.50 45.15 -29.23
C ASN A 564 -10.12 46.04 -30.31
N SER A 565 -11.03 46.96 -29.90
CA SER A 565 -11.75 47.92 -30.77
C SER A 565 -12.72 47.27 -31.77
N ASN A 566 -12.84 45.98 -31.86
CA ASN A 566 -13.85 45.29 -32.67
C ASN A 566 -15.03 44.91 -31.81
N ARG A 567 -16.22 44.90 -32.41
CA ARG A 567 -17.47 44.63 -31.74
C ARG A 567 -17.95 43.25 -32.09
N TYR A 568 -18.33 42.43 -31.09
CA TYR A 568 -18.76 41.08 -31.23
C TYR A 568 -20.11 40.87 -30.54
N TYR A 569 -20.87 39.86 -30.98
CA TYR A 569 -22.04 39.39 -30.24
C TYR A 569 -21.90 37.92 -29.96
N PHE A 570 -21.88 37.54 -28.68
CA PHE A 570 -21.81 36.18 -28.24
C PHE A 570 -23.22 35.70 -27.91
N ASP A 571 -23.60 34.50 -28.41
CA ASP A 571 -24.90 33.87 -28.14
C ASP A 571 -25.18 33.83 -26.63
N LEU A 572 -26.42 34.18 -26.26
CA LEU A 572 -26.78 34.30 -24.84
C LEU A 572 -26.84 32.94 -24.10
N ASN A 573 -27.06 31.86 -24.81
CA ASN A 573 -27.18 30.53 -24.21
C ASN A 573 -25.92 29.72 -24.37
N ASN A 574 -25.27 29.79 -25.53
CA ASN A 574 -24.14 28.96 -25.90
C ASN A 574 -22.80 29.66 -25.82
N SER A 575 -22.79 30.98 -25.67
CA SER A 575 -21.59 31.84 -25.52
C SER A 575 -20.62 31.81 -26.72
N TRP A 576 -20.99 31.28 -27.89
CA TRP A 576 -20.14 31.42 -29.08
C TRP A 576 -20.37 32.75 -29.79
N ALA A 577 -19.34 33.28 -30.44
CA ALA A 577 -19.44 34.46 -31.27
C ALA A 577 -20.31 34.18 -32.52
N LEU A 578 -21.28 35.06 -32.77
CA LEU A 578 -22.10 34.91 -33.95
C LEU A 578 -21.33 35.34 -35.22
N THR A 579 -21.65 34.70 -36.35
CA THR A 579 -21.10 34.98 -37.67
C THR A 579 -22.21 35.10 -38.71
N GLY A 580 -21.91 35.75 -39.85
CA GLY A 580 -22.86 35.95 -40.92
C GLY A 580 -23.97 36.92 -40.53
N TRP A 581 -25.12 36.81 -41.25
CA TRP A 581 -26.28 37.64 -41.00
C TRP A 581 -27.01 37.28 -39.72
N GLN A 582 -27.25 38.27 -38.90
CA GLN A 582 -27.97 38.13 -37.63
C GLN A 582 -28.96 39.28 -37.45
N LYS A 583 -30.17 38.95 -36.98
CA LYS A 583 -31.15 39.96 -36.60
C LYS A 583 -31.27 40.00 -35.09
N LEU A 584 -30.74 41.10 -34.49
CA LEU A 584 -30.70 41.30 -33.05
C LEU A 584 -31.54 42.55 -32.70
N ASN A 585 -32.56 42.40 -31.84
CA ASN A 585 -33.47 43.46 -31.45
C ASN A 585 -34.00 44.24 -32.68
N ASP A 586 -34.55 43.48 -33.67
CA ASP A 586 -35.13 43.96 -34.91
C ASP A 586 -34.20 44.75 -35.84
N LYS A 587 -32.89 44.76 -35.59
CA LYS A 587 -31.86 45.33 -36.46
C LYS A 587 -30.99 44.23 -37.06
N TRP A 588 -30.64 44.41 -38.35
CA TRP A 588 -29.72 43.52 -39.01
C TRP A 588 -28.26 43.89 -38.74
N TYR A 589 -27.45 42.87 -38.55
CA TYR A 589 -26.00 42.91 -38.40
C TYR A 589 -25.36 41.90 -39.32
N TYR A 590 -24.17 42.14 -39.78
CA TYR A 590 -23.39 41.14 -40.47
C TYR A 590 -22.03 40.98 -39.73
N PHE A 591 -21.82 39.78 -39.22
CA PHE A 591 -20.57 39.44 -38.52
C PHE A 591 -19.65 38.73 -39.51
N ASP A 592 -18.36 39.14 -39.55
CA ASP A 592 -17.37 38.54 -40.41
C ASP A 592 -17.31 37.00 -40.19
N PRO A 593 -17.43 36.19 -41.26
CA PRO A 593 -17.48 34.73 -41.10
C PRO A 593 -16.18 34.11 -40.53
N THR A 594 -15.06 34.78 -40.65
CA THR A 594 -13.75 34.31 -40.21
C THR A 594 -13.39 34.82 -38.82
N ASN A 595 -13.62 36.11 -38.60
CA ASN A 595 -13.17 36.80 -37.40
C ASN A 595 -14.29 37.08 -36.41
N ALA A 596 -15.56 36.90 -36.82
CA ALA A 596 -16.76 37.05 -36.00
C ALA A 596 -17.04 38.48 -35.47
N TRP A 597 -16.33 39.51 -35.92
CA TRP A 597 -16.65 40.90 -35.54
C TRP A 597 -17.79 41.46 -36.39
N ALA A 598 -18.55 42.38 -35.84
CA ALA A 598 -19.58 43.11 -36.59
C ALA A 598 -18.93 44.04 -37.65
N LEU A 599 -19.40 43.97 -38.90
CA LEU A 599 -18.94 44.88 -39.92
C LEU A 599 -19.50 46.27 -39.71
N THR A 600 -18.74 47.26 -40.09
CA THR A 600 -19.14 48.67 -40.17
C THR A 600 -18.85 49.23 -41.56
N GLY A 601 -19.58 50.28 -41.98
CA GLY A 601 -19.42 50.85 -43.30
C GLY A 601 -20.05 50.03 -44.41
N TRP A 602 -19.55 50.20 -45.64
CA TRP A 602 -20.11 49.55 -46.84
C TRP A 602 -19.75 48.06 -46.93
N PHE A 603 -20.79 47.27 -47.22
CA PHE A 603 -20.65 45.82 -47.44
C PHE A 603 -21.47 45.42 -48.69
N LYS A 604 -20.83 44.66 -49.60
CA LYS A 604 -21.50 44.06 -50.76
C LYS A 604 -21.65 42.55 -50.51
N SER A 605 -22.89 42.07 -50.49
CA SER A 605 -23.16 40.66 -50.33
C SER A 605 -22.77 39.86 -51.61
N GLN A 606 -22.68 38.54 -51.46
CA GLN A 606 -22.42 37.59 -52.59
C GLN A 606 -23.53 37.72 -53.70
N ALA A 607 -24.72 38.10 -53.32
CA ALA A 607 -25.85 38.37 -54.27
C ALA A 607 -25.68 39.71 -54.99
N GLY A 608 -24.61 40.48 -54.70
CA GLY A 608 -24.35 41.76 -55.35
C GLY A 608 -25.05 42.94 -54.70
N LEU A 609 -25.83 42.75 -53.64
CA LEU A 609 -26.59 43.78 -52.93
C LEU A 609 -25.65 44.55 -51.97
N TRP A 610 -25.83 45.88 -51.93
CA TRP A 610 -25.08 46.76 -51.05
C TRP A 610 -25.81 47.04 -49.75
N TYR A 611 -25.08 47.06 -48.65
CA TYR A 611 -25.55 47.40 -47.30
C TYR A 611 -24.60 48.44 -46.70
N TYR A 612 -25.08 49.19 -45.74
CA TYR A 612 -24.27 50.07 -44.95
C TYR A 612 -24.56 49.84 -43.48
N PHE A 613 -23.50 49.63 -42.71
CA PHE A 613 -23.59 49.46 -41.27
C PHE A 613 -23.04 50.69 -40.57
N ASP A 614 -23.75 51.18 -39.56
CA ASP A 614 -23.28 52.28 -38.71
C ASP A 614 -22.03 51.89 -37.90
N ASN A 615 -21.54 52.78 -37.07
CA ASN A 615 -20.36 52.56 -36.20
C ASN A 615 -20.68 51.53 -35.12
N ASP A 616 -21.92 51.24 -34.81
CA ASP A 616 -22.40 50.20 -33.95
C ASP A 616 -22.58 48.83 -34.64
N GLY A 617 -22.36 48.77 -35.97
CA GLY A 617 -22.54 47.61 -36.80
C GLY A 617 -24.01 47.33 -37.16
N LYS A 618 -24.93 48.26 -36.92
CA LYS A 618 -26.33 48.15 -37.33
C LYS A 618 -26.49 48.50 -38.79
N SER A 619 -27.23 47.70 -39.52
CA SER A 619 -27.57 48.05 -40.89
C SER A 619 -28.48 49.29 -40.93
N GLU A 620 -28.18 50.16 -41.83
CA GLU A 620 -29.04 51.33 -42.12
C GLU A 620 -30.30 50.91 -42.91
N THR A 621 -31.38 51.63 -42.67
CA THR A 621 -32.65 51.44 -43.37
C THR A 621 -33.26 52.83 -43.70
N GLY A 622 -34.10 52.91 -44.74
CA GLY A 622 -34.70 54.15 -45.18
C GLY A 622 -33.69 55.10 -45.83
N TRP A 623 -33.97 56.40 -45.80
CA TRP A 623 -33.10 57.44 -46.36
C TRP A 623 -31.84 57.68 -45.53
N GLN A 624 -30.69 57.65 -46.22
CA GLN A 624 -29.40 57.92 -45.60
C GLN A 624 -28.55 58.81 -46.51
N ILE A 625 -27.79 59.75 -45.93
CA ILE A 625 -26.79 60.53 -46.63
C ILE A 625 -25.42 60.04 -46.20
N ILE A 626 -24.67 59.43 -47.12
CA ILE A 626 -23.36 58.83 -46.84
C ILE A 626 -22.36 59.45 -47.83
N ASN A 627 -21.30 60.09 -47.30
CA ASN A 627 -20.27 60.79 -48.11
C ASN A 627 -20.87 61.75 -49.12
N GLY A 628 -21.96 62.49 -48.77
CA GLY A 628 -22.60 63.47 -49.62
C GLY A 628 -23.56 62.95 -50.68
N HIS A 629 -23.71 61.62 -50.79
CA HIS A 629 -24.65 60.96 -51.66
C HIS A 629 -25.87 60.46 -50.89
N ARG A 630 -27.04 60.49 -51.51
CA ARG A 630 -28.31 60.06 -50.89
C ARG A 630 -28.66 58.68 -51.33
N TYR A 631 -28.93 57.75 -50.38
CA TYR A 631 -29.28 56.37 -50.60
C TYR A 631 -30.62 56.03 -49.95
N TYR A 632 -31.29 55.04 -50.45
CA TYR A 632 -32.42 54.46 -49.76
C TYR A 632 -32.21 52.97 -49.55
N PHE A 633 -32.21 52.59 -48.28
CA PHE A 633 -32.08 51.20 -47.87
C PHE A 633 -33.48 50.60 -47.62
N ASP A 634 -33.75 49.43 -48.16
CA ASP A 634 -35.00 48.71 -47.93
C ASP A 634 -35.31 48.59 -46.43
N SER A 635 -36.52 48.94 -46.02
CA SER A 635 -36.91 49.03 -44.64
C SER A 635 -36.93 47.66 -43.90
N ASN A 636 -37.10 46.58 -44.64
CA ASN A 636 -37.15 45.23 -44.08
C ASN A 636 -35.82 44.48 -44.21
N ASN A 637 -35.18 44.65 -45.37
CA ASN A 637 -34.04 43.83 -45.75
C ASN A 637 -32.71 44.60 -45.67
N ALA A 638 -32.75 45.93 -45.48
CA ALA A 638 -31.60 46.83 -45.29
C ALA A 638 -30.60 46.89 -46.48
N TRP A 639 -30.90 46.40 -47.66
CA TRP A 639 -30.05 46.63 -48.84
C TRP A 639 -30.42 47.94 -49.57
N THR A 640 -29.46 48.50 -50.28
CA THR A 640 -29.71 49.70 -51.11
C THR A 640 -30.65 49.32 -52.25
N LEU A 641 -31.56 50.25 -52.55
CA LEU A 641 -32.35 50.16 -53.78
C LEU A 641 -31.55 50.68 -54.97
N THR A 642 -31.82 50.12 -56.16
CA THR A 642 -31.23 50.53 -57.44
C THR A 642 -32.35 50.65 -58.51
N GLY A 643 -32.09 51.41 -59.58
CA GLY A 643 -33.05 51.64 -60.64
C GLY A 643 -34.19 52.53 -60.20
N TRP A 644 -35.31 52.41 -60.96
CA TRP A 644 -36.55 53.16 -60.67
C TRP A 644 -37.21 52.66 -59.39
N GLN A 645 -37.48 53.60 -58.50
CA GLN A 645 -38.26 53.34 -57.28
C GLN A 645 -39.25 54.43 -57.00
N LYS A 646 -40.46 54.03 -56.58
CA LYS A 646 -41.45 54.96 -56.09
C LYS A 646 -41.57 54.91 -54.59
N LEU A 647 -41.08 55.98 -53.91
CA LEU A 647 -41.07 56.12 -52.50
C LEU A 647 -41.85 57.37 -52.08
N ASP A 648 -42.78 57.22 -51.15
CA ASP A 648 -43.66 58.29 -50.69
C ASP A 648 -44.29 59.09 -51.85
N ASP A 649 -44.86 58.30 -52.82
CA ASP A 649 -45.52 58.80 -54.05
C ASP A 649 -44.68 59.59 -55.03
N LYS A 650 -43.33 59.66 -54.78
CA LYS A 650 -42.34 60.29 -55.64
C LYS A 650 -41.44 59.28 -56.33
N TRP A 651 -41.10 59.56 -57.60
CA TRP A 651 -40.20 58.72 -58.38
C TRP A 651 -38.76 59.15 -58.15
N TYR A 652 -37.87 58.12 -57.95
CA TYR A 652 -36.43 58.25 -57.83
C TYR A 652 -35.77 57.29 -58.79
N TYR A 653 -34.58 57.61 -59.24
CA TYR A 653 -33.73 56.63 -59.90
C TYR A 653 -32.39 56.51 -59.15
N PHE A 654 -32.12 55.33 -58.68
CA PHE A 654 -30.88 55.04 -58.00
C PHE A 654 -29.88 54.46 -58.99
N ASP A 655 -28.64 54.97 -59.00
CA ASP A 655 -27.58 54.49 -59.86
C ASP A 655 -27.40 52.99 -59.76
N SER A 656 -27.33 52.27 -60.89
CA SER A 656 -27.28 50.81 -60.87
C SER A 656 -25.95 50.24 -60.35
N ALA A 657 -24.86 51.00 -60.41
CA ALA A 657 -23.55 50.58 -59.96
C ALA A 657 -23.26 51.07 -58.54
N ASN A 658 -23.64 52.30 -58.20
CA ASN A 658 -23.30 52.95 -56.95
C ASN A 658 -24.46 53.05 -55.96
N ALA A 659 -25.68 52.79 -56.43
CA ALA A 659 -26.93 52.75 -55.65
C ALA A 659 -27.34 54.11 -54.99
N TRP A 660 -26.76 55.23 -55.34
CA TRP A 660 -27.20 56.55 -54.84
C TRP A 660 -28.33 57.11 -55.72
N ALA A 661 -29.14 57.95 -55.16
CA ALA A 661 -30.16 58.68 -55.90
C ALA A 661 -29.50 59.68 -56.87
N LEU A 662 -29.87 59.64 -58.10
CA LEU A 662 -29.42 60.60 -59.11
C LEU A 662 -30.11 61.94 -58.92
N THR A 663 -29.37 63.02 -59.23
CA THR A 663 -29.84 64.40 -59.24
C THR A 663 -29.49 65.09 -60.55
N GLY A 664 -30.15 66.15 -60.87
CA GLY A 664 -29.90 66.91 -62.08
C GLY A 664 -30.40 66.18 -63.37
N TRP A 665 -29.80 66.60 -64.50
CA TRP A 665 -30.18 66.05 -65.81
C TRP A 665 -29.59 64.62 -66.00
N GLN A 666 -30.48 63.67 -66.31
CA GLN A 666 -30.12 62.27 -66.56
C GLN A 666 -30.76 61.74 -67.82
N THR A 667 -30.07 60.87 -68.53
CA THR A 667 -30.61 60.11 -69.65
C THR A 667 -30.68 58.61 -69.30
N ILE A 668 -31.92 58.07 -69.18
CA ILE A 668 -32.12 56.69 -68.72
C ILE A 668 -33.00 55.99 -69.79
N ASN A 669 -32.52 54.89 -70.34
CA ASN A 669 -33.19 54.11 -71.38
C ASN A 669 -33.63 54.97 -72.57
N GLY A 670 -32.87 55.99 -72.98
CA GLY A 670 -33.13 56.84 -74.10
C GLY A 670 -34.10 58.03 -73.85
N HIS A 671 -34.66 58.12 -72.68
CA HIS A 671 -35.48 59.22 -72.21
C HIS A 671 -34.70 60.16 -71.32
N ARG A 672 -35.01 61.42 -71.37
CA ARG A 672 -34.32 62.46 -70.55
C ARG A 672 -35.19 62.83 -69.37
N TYR A 673 -34.58 62.85 -68.15
CA TYR A 673 -35.22 63.20 -66.88
C TYR A 673 -34.50 64.34 -66.22
N TYR A 674 -35.16 65.04 -65.33
CA TYR A 674 -34.51 65.90 -64.36
C TYR A 674 -34.90 65.50 -62.93
N PHE A 675 -33.92 65.29 -62.09
CA PHE A 675 -34.17 64.99 -60.68
C PHE A 675 -33.75 66.25 -59.86
N ASP A 676 -34.63 66.65 -58.94
CA ASP A 676 -34.33 67.81 -58.05
C ASP A 676 -33.15 67.47 -57.08
N ASP A 677 -32.79 68.42 -56.24
CA ASP A 677 -31.67 68.21 -55.28
C ASP A 677 -31.96 67.18 -54.25
N ASP A 678 -33.25 66.84 -54.05
CA ASP A 678 -33.67 65.66 -53.21
C ASP A 678 -33.72 64.37 -53.98
N GLY A 679 -33.44 64.36 -55.28
CA GLY A 679 -33.42 63.18 -56.13
C GLY A 679 -34.80 62.77 -56.67
N HIS A 680 -35.84 63.66 -56.54
CA HIS A 680 -37.17 63.38 -57.11
C HIS A 680 -37.18 63.63 -58.60
N ALA A 681 -37.67 62.71 -59.36
CA ALA A 681 -37.98 62.89 -60.76
C ALA A 681 -39.10 63.96 -60.85
N VAL A 682 -38.79 65.06 -61.48
CA VAL A 682 -39.79 66.10 -61.62
C VAL A 682 -40.80 65.77 -62.70
N THR A 683 -42.05 66.25 -62.52
CA THR A 683 -43.16 66.08 -63.45
C THR A 683 -43.83 67.40 -63.74
N GLY A 684 -44.58 67.47 -64.84
CA GLY A 684 -45.26 68.71 -65.24
C GLY A 684 -44.35 69.81 -65.74
N TYR A 685 -44.73 71.07 -65.57
CA TYR A 685 -43.95 72.21 -65.99
C TYR A 685 -42.96 72.60 -64.88
N GLN A 686 -41.64 72.65 -65.24
CA GLN A 686 -40.58 72.95 -64.35
C GLN A 686 -39.63 74.04 -64.91
N TYR A 687 -39.21 74.99 -64.04
CA TYR A 687 -38.24 76.03 -64.42
C TYR A 687 -36.86 75.49 -63.91
N ILE A 688 -35.95 75.20 -64.90
CA ILE A 688 -34.60 74.64 -64.59
C ILE A 688 -33.56 75.57 -65.29
N ASP A 689 -32.63 76.12 -64.64
CA ASP A 689 -31.60 77.01 -65.14
C ASP A 689 -32.15 78.17 -65.99
N GLY A 690 -33.28 78.74 -65.55
CA GLY A 690 -33.98 79.81 -66.23
C GLY A 690 -34.72 79.49 -67.49
N LYS A 691 -34.93 78.15 -67.80
CA LYS A 691 -35.70 77.65 -68.92
C LYS A 691 -36.88 76.77 -68.45
N LEU A 692 -38.03 76.95 -69.10
CA LEU A 692 -39.22 76.11 -68.84
C LEU A 692 -39.17 74.81 -69.63
N TYR A 693 -39.32 73.70 -68.92
CA TYR A 693 -39.37 72.32 -69.46
C TYR A 693 -40.72 71.69 -69.07
N HIS A 694 -41.22 70.76 -69.93
CA HIS A 694 -42.41 70.05 -69.66
C HIS A 694 -42.10 68.51 -69.53
N PHE A 695 -42.43 67.91 -68.41
CA PHE A 695 -42.16 66.53 -68.10
C PHE A 695 -43.51 65.74 -68.04
N ASP A 696 -43.52 64.55 -68.53
CA ASP A 696 -44.67 63.68 -68.43
C ASP A 696 -45.14 63.47 -67.00
N GLN A 697 -46.44 63.52 -66.74
CA GLN A 697 -46.99 63.51 -65.39
C GLN A 697 -46.87 62.08 -64.75
N ASP A 698 -46.95 61.03 -65.57
CA ASP A 698 -46.94 59.66 -65.09
C ASP A 698 -45.57 59.02 -65.15
N ASN A 699 -44.79 59.34 -66.15
CA ASN A 699 -43.49 58.72 -66.43
C ASN A 699 -42.30 59.63 -66.12
N ALA A 700 -42.49 60.93 -65.78
CA ALA A 700 -41.50 61.90 -65.42
C ALA A 700 -40.39 62.15 -66.47
N TRP A 701 -40.46 61.68 -67.71
CA TRP A 701 -39.55 62.02 -68.80
C TRP A 701 -39.81 63.36 -69.47
N LEU A 702 -38.79 63.87 -70.05
CA LEU A 702 -38.94 65.12 -70.77
C LEU A 702 -39.82 64.89 -72.04
N LEU A 703 -40.92 65.63 -72.16
CA LEU A 703 -41.82 65.60 -73.28
C LEU A 703 -41.41 66.62 -74.39
N ASP A 704 -41.05 67.84 -73.98
CA ASP A 704 -40.67 68.88 -74.90
C ASP A 704 -39.59 69.77 -74.35
N LYS A 705 -38.72 70.32 -75.26
CA LYS A 705 -37.64 71.31 -74.91
C LYS A 705 -38.24 72.71 -74.86
#